data_3ca9428722bfe56a72831f197c0eee6f
#
_entry.id   3ca9428722bfe56a72831f197c0eee6f
#
_cell.length_a   1.000
_cell.length_b   1.000
_cell.length_c   1.000
_cell.angle_alpha   90.00
_cell.angle_beta   90.00
_cell.angle_gamma   90.00
#
_symmetry.space_group_name_H-M   'P 1'
#
loop_
_entity.id
_entity.type
_entity.pdbx_description
1 polymer ?
#
loop_
_entity_poly.entity_id
_entity_poly.type
_entity_poly.pdbx_seq_one_letter_code
_entity_poly.pdbx_strand_id
1 'polypeptide(L)'
;MGELLGEECIAEKVSVLLGPGTNMKRSPLCGRNFEYFSEDPYLAGKMSAAFINGVQSKGIGTSLKHYAVNSQETRRMTVSAVVDERTLREIYLTAYEIAVKESQPWTIMCMYNRLNGVYGAENKWLLTDVLRHDFGFEGMIVTDWGAENDRVLGLLAGQNLEMPTSNGDGNRKIYDAVKRGEISEDFLDEMVDGVVDVIMRAKEVLADGKGYNAGEHHAAARKIARESMVLLKNDDNILPLSKKAKVAVIGQMAKKPRHQGAGSSLVNSIKIDSAYNTMFEEGIDVIYADGYAMTKKEKKNSPETYIADAVEAAKKADVAVLFIGLTDEFESEGFDRTHLRIPPEHVALLSAIRGVTEDIVVVLAGGAVVEMPWIGEAKALLNSYLGGEASGSAVTDILFGDVNPSGKLAETYPFSLEDTPCYNNFPGHTATVEYREGLYIGYRYYDTAKKNVLFPFGFGLSYTTFEYSDLKVSADSIKDTDTLKVSFKIKNTGDRDGAEVAELYVAQENSTIFRPEKELKGFKKVFLKAGEEKEVEIELSKRAFAFYDVDLGDWHVETDNYKILVGASSRDIRLEGSVKVESTVDAPVKDLRETMPAYYSADVMNVPDDQFKALLGHEIPESEIHDYPNLTFANTLEDSACGKNGAKLCKMLRKFVGSEGMACSIALQTPVKNFVSMSMGVFSEELGHQLLDILNDKKPMGRGILVLIGKAIPAVVKGLPNLLKNI
;
A
#
# COMPACT_ATOMS: atom_id res chain seq x y z
N MET A 1 2.46 14.87 -10.50
CA MET A 1 1.97 14.87 -9.10
C MET A 1 3.07 15.31 -8.12
N GLY A 2 4.23 14.68 -8.10
CA GLY A 2 5.29 15.03 -7.16
C GLY A 2 5.71 16.51 -7.19
N GLU A 3 5.87 17.11 -8.37
CA GLU A 3 6.19 18.53 -8.50
C GLU A 3 5.15 19.45 -7.84
N LEU A 4 3.86 19.17 -8.05
CA LEU A 4 2.77 19.95 -7.45
C LEU A 4 2.78 19.84 -5.92
N LEU A 5 2.95 18.61 -5.39
CA LEU A 5 3.09 18.40 -3.95
C LEU A 5 4.30 19.13 -3.37
N GLY A 6 5.42 19.19 -4.09
CA GLY A 6 6.59 19.98 -3.70
C GLY A 6 6.28 21.49 -3.58
N GLU A 7 5.50 22.04 -4.53
CA GLU A 7 5.04 23.43 -4.50
C GLU A 7 4.11 23.70 -3.30
N GLU A 8 3.19 22.79 -3.00
CA GLU A 8 2.33 22.88 -1.83
C GLU A 8 3.13 22.79 -0.52
N CYS A 9 4.13 21.89 -0.45
CA CYS A 9 5.03 21.78 0.69
C CYS A 9 5.79 23.09 0.96
N ILE A 10 6.25 23.79 -0.08
CA ILE A 10 6.89 25.10 0.06
C ILE A 10 5.92 26.12 0.68
N ALA A 11 4.69 26.18 0.16
CA ALA A 11 3.67 27.11 0.64
C ALA A 11 3.28 26.84 2.11
N GLU A 12 3.18 25.58 2.49
CA GLU A 12 2.83 25.12 3.84
C GLU A 12 4.06 25.01 4.78
N LYS A 13 5.26 25.37 4.29
CA LYS A 13 6.54 25.33 5.03
C LYS A 13 6.90 23.93 5.55
N VAL A 14 6.64 22.90 4.75
CA VAL A 14 7.00 21.52 5.02
C VAL A 14 8.35 21.23 4.40
N SER A 15 9.33 20.86 5.22
CA SER A 15 10.71 20.55 4.77
C SER A 15 10.81 19.18 4.11
N VAL A 16 10.07 18.20 4.64
CA VAL A 16 10.08 16.79 4.19
C VAL A 16 8.65 16.28 4.12
N LEU A 17 8.22 15.86 2.96
CA LEU A 17 6.93 15.17 2.78
C LEU A 17 7.07 13.71 3.25
N LEU A 18 6.23 13.26 4.19
CA LEU A 18 6.27 11.90 4.74
C LEU A 18 5.60 10.89 3.80
N GLY A 19 6.24 10.65 2.69
CA GLY A 19 5.82 9.77 1.59
C GLY A 19 6.88 9.68 0.50
N PRO A 20 6.68 8.78 -0.48
CA PRO A 20 5.53 7.90 -0.65
C PRO A 20 5.59 6.64 0.22
N GLY A 21 4.40 6.01 0.45
CA GLY A 21 4.32 4.64 0.98
C GLY A 21 4.53 3.63 -0.15
N THR A 22 5.44 2.67 0.04
CA THR A 22 5.81 1.71 -1.02
C THR A 22 5.84 0.25 -0.58
N ASN A 23 5.25 -0.06 0.60
CA ASN A 23 5.13 -1.46 1.03
C ASN A 23 4.35 -2.29 0.02
N MET A 24 4.68 -3.57 -0.04
CA MET A 24 3.98 -4.51 -0.93
C MET A 24 2.56 -4.78 -0.42
N LYS A 25 1.59 -4.81 -1.34
CA LYS A 25 0.23 -5.26 -1.08
C LYS A 25 0.21 -6.78 -0.99
N ARG A 26 0.71 -7.32 0.15
CA ARG A 26 0.81 -8.76 0.42
C ARG A 26 -0.57 -9.39 0.57
N SER A 27 -1.40 -8.78 1.42
CA SER A 27 -2.78 -9.19 1.64
C SER A 27 -3.73 -8.07 1.27
N PRO A 28 -4.85 -8.35 0.57
CA PRO A 28 -5.85 -7.33 0.29
C PRO A 28 -6.59 -6.84 1.54
N LEU A 29 -6.39 -7.50 2.69
CA LEU A 29 -6.96 -7.10 3.97
C LEU A 29 -6.18 -5.98 4.67
N CYS A 30 -4.91 -5.71 4.29
CA CYS A 30 -4.11 -4.69 4.94
C CYS A 30 -4.80 -3.31 4.91
N GLY A 31 -5.00 -2.72 6.09
CA GLY A 31 -5.75 -1.46 6.25
C GLY A 31 -5.13 -0.28 5.52
N ARG A 32 -3.83 -0.30 5.26
CA ARG A 32 -3.05 0.76 4.57
C ARG A 32 -2.83 0.52 3.09
N ASN A 33 -3.44 -0.50 2.47
CA ASN A 33 -3.29 -0.74 1.02
C ASN A 33 -3.69 0.48 0.17
N PHE A 34 -4.56 1.35 0.66
CA PHE A 34 -4.97 2.57 -0.04
C PHE A 34 -3.83 3.55 -0.33
N GLU A 35 -2.74 3.52 0.43
CA GLU A 35 -1.59 4.42 0.26
C GLU A 35 -0.36 3.74 -0.39
N TYR A 36 -0.43 2.43 -0.69
CA TYR A 36 0.63 1.68 -1.33
C TYR A 36 0.38 1.50 -2.83
N PHE A 37 1.45 1.48 -3.64
CA PHE A 37 1.32 1.49 -5.09
C PHE A 37 0.84 0.17 -5.67
N SER A 38 1.43 -0.97 -5.29
CA SER A 38 1.23 -2.21 -6.03
C SER A 38 1.52 -3.49 -5.23
N GLU A 39 1.06 -4.62 -5.77
CA GLU A 39 1.54 -5.96 -5.42
C GLU A 39 2.85 -6.32 -6.15
N ASP A 40 3.26 -5.53 -7.17
CA ASP A 40 4.47 -5.74 -7.93
C ASP A 40 5.59 -4.78 -7.48
N PRO A 41 6.78 -5.30 -7.08
CA PRO A 41 7.86 -4.48 -6.56
C PRO A 41 8.53 -3.58 -7.60
N TYR A 42 8.55 -3.99 -8.89
CA TYR A 42 9.10 -3.17 -9.96
C TYR A 42 8.23 -1.94 -10.22
N LEU A 43 6.92 -2.14 -10.37
CA LEU A 43 5.96 -1.03 -10.54
C LEU A 43 6.00 -0.09 -9.33
N ALA A 44 5.96 -0.64 -8.10
CA ALA A 44 6.01 0.16 -6.88
C ALA A 44 7.30 0.98 -6.78
N GLY A 45 8.46 0.39 -7.12
CA GLY A 45 9.76 1.07 -7.10
C GLY A 45 9.84 2.21 -8.12
N LYS A 46 9.40 1.97 -9.37
CA LYS A 46 9.39 2.99 -10.44
C LYS A 46 8.45 4.16 -10.13
N MET A 47 7.26 3.86 -9.60
CA MET A 47 6.31 4.90 -9.19
C MET A 47 6.85 5.72 -8.02
N SER A 48 7.49 5.06 -7.05
CA SER A 48 8.14 5.73 -5.90
C SER A 48 9.27 6.65 -6.36
N ALA A 49 10.17 6.18 -7.22
CA ALA A 49 11.27 6.97 -7.75
C ALA A 49 10.78 8.22 -8.50
N ALA A 50 9.77 8.07 -9.35
CA ALA A 50 9.17 9.18 -10.09
C ALA A 50 8.49 10.20 -9.17
N PHE A 51 7.79 9.73 -8.12
CA PHE A 51 7.19 10.59 -7.10
C PHE A 51 8.25 11.40 -6.34
N ILE A 52 9.30 10.72 -5.84
CA ILE A 52 10.40 11.33 -5.10
C ILE A 52 11.11 12.38 -5.94
N ASN A 53 11.49 12.03 -7.17
CA ASN A 53 12.14 12.96 -8.10
C ASN A 53 11.30 14.20 -8.36
N GLY A 54 9.97 14.05 -8.51
CA GLY A 54 9.06 15.17 -8.68
C GLY A 54 9.05 16.11 -7.48
N VAL A 55 8.90 15.61 -6.25
CA VAL A 55 8.91 16.42 -5.03
C VAL A 55 10.26 17.08 -4.83
N GLN A 56 11.35 16.31 -4.93
CA GLN A 56 12.72 16.80 -4.68
C GLN A 56 13.19 17.79 -5.73
N SER A 57 12.62 17.78 -6.96
CA SER A 57 12.91 18.80 -7.97
C SER A 57 12.50 20.23 -7.55
N LYS A 58 11.65 20.37 -6.54
CA LYS A 58 11.24 21.65 -5.94
C LYS A 58 12.07 22.03 -4.73
N GLY A 59 13.07 21.23 -4.35
CA GLY A 59 13.93 21.48 -3.17
C GLY A 59 13.27 21.09 -1.84
N ILE A 60 12.28 20.19 -1.86
CA ILE A 60 11.61 19.62 -0.70
C ILE A 60 12.00 18.14 -0.59
N GLY A 61 12.32 17.69 0.61
CA GLY A 61 12.65 16.29 0.85
C GLY A 61 11.44 15.36 0.83
N THR A 62 11.70 14.08 0.67
CA THR A 62 10.71 13.00 0.82
C THR A 62 11.15 12.03 1.90
N SER A 63 10.21 11.31 2.49
CA SER A 63 10.49 10.19 3.40
C SER A 63 9.83 8.93 2.86
N LEU A 64 10.61 8.14 2.13
CA LEU A 64 10.14 6.86 1.59
C LEU A 64 9.81 5.90 2.74
N LYS A 65 8.61 5.27 2.72
CA LYS A 65 8.09 4.54 3.89
C LYS A 65 7.29 3.28 3.50
N HIS A 66 7.11 2.32 4.40
CA HIS A 66 7.73 2.13 5.74
C HIS A 66 8.76 1.02 5.63
N TYR A 67 10.04 1.33 5.69
CA TYR A 67 11.14 0.43 5.37
C TYR A 67 11.29 -0.68 6.43
N ALA A 68 10.95 -1.97 6.12
CA ALA A 68 10.56 -2.43 4.79
C ALA A 68 9.31 -3.34 4.79
N VAL A 69 8.96 -4.03 5.87
CA VAL A 69 8.01 -5.14 5.89
C VAL A 69 6.83 -4.86 6.84
N ASN A 70 6.24 -3.67 6.75
CA ASN A 70 5.01 -3.31 7.45
C ASN A 70 3.81 -3.49 6.51
N SER A 71 3.41 -4.76 6.28
CA SER A 71 2.35 -5.12 5.33
C SER A 71 1.04 -5.52 6.02
N GLN A 72 0.85 -5.10 7.28
CA GLN A 72 -0.37 -5.26 8.08
C GLN A 72 -0.46 -4.21 9.19
N GLU A 73 -1.67 -3.98 9.70
CA GLU A 73 -1.95 -3.06 10.79
C GLU A 73 -2.12 -3.79 12.13
N THR A 74 -2.64 -5.01 12.11
CA THR A 74 -2.81 -5.84 13.30
C THR A 74 -1.47 -6.05 13.99
N ARG A 75 -1.39 -5.58 15.27
CA ARG A 75 -0.17 -5.67 16.11
C ARG A 75 1.08 -5.07 15.46
N ARG A 76 0.94 -4.11 14.57
CA ARG A 76 2.03 -3.52 13.78
C ARG A 76 3.22 -3.02 14.61
N MET A 77 3.01 -2.69 15.89
CA MET A 77 4.09 -2.21 16.78
C MET A 77 4.83 -3.34 17.51
N THR A 78 4.39 -4.60 17.39
CA THR A 78 4.97 -5.71 18.17
C THR A 78 5.17 -6.99 17.39
N VAL A 79 4.42 -7.23 16.31
CA VAL A 79 4.52 -8.47 15.52
C VAL A 79 5.90 -8.58 14.85
N SER A 80 6.41 -9.80 14.74
CA SER A 80 7.61 -10.11 13.95
C SER A 80 7.21 -10.71 12.60
N ALA A 81 7.54 -10.05 11.50
CA ALA A 81 7.47 -10.66 10.18
C ALA A 81 8.61 -11.68 10.04
N VAL A 82 8.26 -12.93 9.78
CA VAL A 82 9.21 -14.05 9.58
C VAL A 82 9.31 -14.28 8.07
N VAL A 83 10.44 -13.89 7.48
CA VAL A 83 10.63 -13.85 6.02
C VAL A 83 12.04 -14.31 5.69
N ASP A 84 12.17 -15.18 4.69
CA ASP A 84 13.49 -15.60 4.17
C ASP A 84 14.17 -14.46 3.39
N GLU A 85 15.52 -14.51 3.29
CA GLU A 85 16.28 -13.42 2.70
C GLU A 85 16.00 -13.25 1.20
N ARG A 86 15.82 -14.35 0.45
CA ARG A 86 15.52 -14.27 -0.98
C ARG A 86 14.19 -13.53 -1.23
N THR A 87 13.15 -13.90 -0.51
CA THR A 87 11.85 -13.23 -0.58
C THR A 87 11.96 -11.75 -0.17
N LEU A 88 12.73 -11.45 0.88
CA LEU A 88 13.00 -10.05 1.27
C LEU A 88 13.61 -9.27 0.11
N ARG A 89 14.68 -9.78 -0.49
CA ARG A 89 15.43 -9.11 -1.57
C ARG A 89 14.60 -8.94 -2.84
N GLU A 90 13.93 -10.02 -3.29
CA GLU A 90 13.21 -10.00 -4.57
C GLU A 90 11.86 -9.28 -4.51
N ILE A 91 11.17 -9.28 -3.38
CA ILE A 91 9.82 -8.74 -3.24
C ILE A 91 9.79 -7.47 -2.38
N TYR A 92 10.15 -7.58 -1.08
CA TYR A 92 9.88 -6.51 -0.12
C TYR A 92 10.91 -5.39 -0.14
N LEU A 93 12.13 -5.65 -0.55
CA LEU A 93 13.21 -4.66 -0.62
C LEU A 93 13.43 -4.08 -2.02
N THR A 94 13.02 -4.78 -3.09
CA THR A 94 13.24 -4.34 -4.49
C THR A 94 12.64 -2.97 -4.79
N ALA A 95 11.45 -2.65 -4.27
CA ALA A 95 10.83 -1.34 -4.50
C ALA A 95 11.66 -0.20 -3.85
N TYR A 96 12.22 -0.45 -2.67
CA TYR A 96 13.11 0.50 -1.99
C TYR A 96 14.46 0.62 -2.69
N GLU A 97 15.04 -0.50 -3.15
CA GLU A 97 16.29 -0.51 -3.93
C GLU A 97 16.17 0.38 -5.18
N ILE A 98 15.09 0.18 -5.96
CA ILE A 98 14.83 0.98 -7.17
C ILE A 98 14.67 2.46 -6.81
N ALA A 99 13.85 2.76 -5.80
CA ALA A 99 13.60 4.14 -5.39
C ALA A 99 14.87 4.83 -4.90
N VAL A 100 15.71 4.15 -4.09
CA VAL A 100 16.99 4.71 -3.62
C VAL A 100 17.94 4.96 -4.79
N LYS A 101 18.17 3.95 -5.64
CA LYS A 101 19.13 4.05 -6.75
C LYS A 101 18.72 5.09 -7.81
N GLU A 102 17.42 5.29 -8.03
CA GLU A 102 16.92 6.19 -9.08
C GLU A 102 16.56 7.60 -8.59
N SER A 103 16.45 7.83 -7.26
CA SER A 103 15.98 9.12 -6.75
C SER A 103 16.68 9.65 -5.49
N GLN A 104 17.42 8.82 -4.76
CA GLN A 104 18.07 9.22 -3.50
C GLN A 104 17.14 10.08 -2.61
N PRO A 105 16.09 9.48 -1.98
CA PRO A 105 15.21 10.21 -1.09
C PRO A 105 16.02 10.85 0.04
N TRP A 106 15.66 12.07 0.46
CA TRP A 106 16.40 12.75 1.55
C TRP A 106 16.29 11.99 2.87
N THR A 107 15.16 11.33 3.06
CA THR A 107 14.94 10.50 4.24
C THR A 107 14.23 9.19 3.92
N ILE A 108 14.43 8.19 4.76
CA ILE A 108 13.66 6.95 4.79
C ILE A 108 13.09 6.74 6.17
N MET A 109 11.80 6.36 6.25
CA MET A 109 11.12 6.05 7.50
C MET A 109 11.13 4.55 7.73
N CYS A 110 11.73 4.11 8.85
CA CYS A 110 11.72 2.69 9.22
C CYS A 110 10.34 2.25 9.73
N MET A 111 10.06 0.95 9.61
CA MET A 111 8.80 0.32 10.01
C MET A 111 8.63 0.24 11.53
N TYR A 112 7.40 -0.01 11.97
CA TYR A 112 7.06 -0.25 13.37
C TYR A 112 7.49 -1.62 13.89
N ASN A 113 7.22 -2.66 13.08
CA ASN A 113 7.30 -4.06 13.49
C ASN A 113 8.72 -4.61 13.50
N ARG A 114 8.83 -5.84 13.96
CA ARG A 114 10.08 -6.61 13.88
C ARG A 114 10.20 -7.32 12.54
N LEU A 115 11.42 -7.50 12.08
CA LEU A 115 11.82 -8.39 11.01
C LEU A 115 12.71 -9.50 11.60
N ASN A 116 12.27 -10.74 11.50
CA ASN A 116 12.99 -11.90 12.03
C ASN A 116 13.46 -11.69 13.48
N GLY A 117 12.57 -11.14 14.33
CA GLY A 117 12.79 -10.90 15.75
C GLY A 117 13.37 -9.52 16.14
N VAL A 118 13.97 -8.77 15.21
CA VAL A 118 14.61 -7.47 15.47
C VAL A 118 13.71 -6.32 15.00
N TYR A 119 13.49 -5.31 15.86
CA TYR A 119 12.73 -4.11 15.47
C TYR A 119 13.39 -3.39 14.29
N GLY A 120 12.57 -2.90 13.34
CA GLY A 120 13.07 -2.23 12.15
C GLY A 120 14.01 -1.06 12.45
N ALA A 121 13.70 -0.26 13.49
CA ALA A 121 14.52 0.85 13.93
C ALA A 121 15.90 0.46 14.52
N GLU A 122 16.05 -0.80 14.95
CA GLU A 122 17.27 -1.32 15.62
C GLU A 122 18.01 -2.35 14.76
N ASN A 123 17.52 -2.62 13.57
CA ASN A 123 18.05 -3.68 12.72
C ASN A 123 19.23 -3.16 11.88
N LYS A 124 20.45 -3.38 12.39
CA LYS A 124 21.69 -2.95 11.71
C LYS A 124 21.84 -3.56 10.32
N TRP A 125 21.53 -4.86 10.17
CA TRP A 125 21.57 -5.51 8.86
C TRP A 125 20.66 -4.77 7.86
N LEU A 126 19.42 -4.47 8.28
CA LEU A 126 18.45 -3.79 7.41
C LEU A 126 18.84 -2.34 7.10
N LEU A 127 19.22 -1.54 8.14
CA LEU A 127 19.44 -0.10 8.01
C LEU A 127 20.85 0.27 7.51
N THR A 128 21.87 -0.51 7.89
CA THR A 128 23.25 -0.24 7.51
C THR A 128 23.69 -1.11 6.35
N ASP A 129 23.66 -2.46 6.51
CA ASP A 129 24.29 -3.34 5.54
C ASP A 129 23.48 -3.34 4.23
N VAL A 130 22.16 -3.48 4.30
CA VAL A 130 21.31 -3.47 3.10
C VAL A 130 21.07 -2.05 2.59
N LEU A 131 20.51 -1.16 3.42
CA LEU A 131 20.05 0.14 2.93
C LEU A 131 21.21 1.06 2.54
N ARG A 132 22.22 1.21 3.42
CA ARG A 132 23.35 2.11 3.13
C ARG A 132 24.38 1.49 2.23
N HIS A 133 24.80 0.22 2.48
CA HIS A 133 25.87 -0.40 1.70
C HIS A 133 25.39 -0.98 0.37
N ASP A 134 24.36 -1.86 0.36
CA ASP A 134 23.93 -2.53 -0.88
C ASP A 134 23.16 -1.59 -1.81
N PHE A 135 22.27 -0.73 -1.24
CA PHE A 135 21.48 0.20 -2.06
C PHE A 135 22.17 1.54 -2.28
N GLY A 136 23.16 1.90 -1.46
CA GLY A 136 23.89 3.16 -1.55
C GLY A 136 23.06 4.35 -1.06
N PHE A 137 22.23 4.17 -0.01
CA PHE A 137 21.44 5.26 0.56
C PHE A 137 22.32 6.23 1.36
N GLU A 138 22.29 7.51 1.01
CA GLU A 138 23.10 8.58 1.62
C GLU A 138 22.32 9.47 2.59
N GLY A 139 20.99 9.33 2.64
CA GLY A 139 20.12 10.22 3.38
C GLY A 139 19.97 9.88 4.87
N MET A 140 19.02 10.56 5.52
CA MET A 140 18.68 10.39 6.93
C MET A 140 17.65 9.29 7.14
N ILE A 141 17.83 8.46 8.16
CA ILE A 141 16.83 7.48 8.60
C ILE A 141 16.05 8.05 9.78
N VAL A 142 14.72 8.05 9.65
CA VAL A 142 13.79 8.50 10.69
C VAL A 142 12.90 7.35 11.14
N THR A 143 12.48 7.31 12.40
CA THR A 143 11.50 6.32 12.86
C THR A 143 10.10 6.67 12.40
N ASP A 144 9.24 5.67 12.20
CA ASP A 144 7.81 5.90 12.28
C ASP A 144 7.41 6.33 13.70
N TRP A 145 6.21 6.92 13.89
CA TRP A 145 5.79 7.57 15.13
C TRP A 145 5.67 6.59 16.31
N GLY A 146 6.68 6.59 17.18
CA GLY A 146 6.79 5.68 18.31
C GLY A 146 7.35 4.31 17.96
N ALA A 147 7.98 4.14 16.80
CA ALA A 147 8.65 2.89 16.43
C ALA A 147 9.95 2.64 17.21
N GLU A 148 10.50 3.67 17.83
CA GLU A 148 11.69 3.54 18.69
C GLU A 148 11.42 2.58 19.85
N ASN A 149 12.32 1.61 20.05
CA ASN A 149 12.27 0.70 21.18
C ASN A 149 13.50 0.86 22.09
N ASP A 150 14.69 0.82 21.51
CA ASP A 150 15.95 1.16 22.19
C ASP A 150 16.71 2.20 21.40
N ARG A 151 16.78 3.43 21.93
CA ARG A 151 17.39 4.57 21.24
C ARG A 151 18.88 4.39 20.97
N VAL A 152 19.60 3.68 21.85
CA VAL A 152 21.04 3.42 21.68
C VAL A 152 21.24 2.38 20.57
N LEU A 153 20.49 1.30 20.59
CA LEU A 153 20.54 0.29 19.52
C LEU A 153 20.11 0.87 18.17
N GLY A 154 19.07 1.72 18.17
CA GLY A 154 18.61 2.41 16.96
C GLY A 154 19.71 3.30 16.36
N LEU A 155 20.37 4.11 17.17
CA LEU A 155 21.48 4.93 16.70
C LEU A 155 22.62 4.07 16.13
N LEU A 156 23.01 3.01 16.85
CA LEU A 156 24.07 2.08 16.44
C LEU A 156 23.72 1.31 15.15
N ALA A 157 22.43 1.14 14.87
CA ALA A 157 21.94 0.56 13.63
C ALA A 157 21.92 1.56 12.46
N GLY A 158 22.24 2.85 12.69
CA GLY A 158 22.29 3.90 11.66
C GLY A 158 21.03 4.78 11.58
N GLN A 159 20.11 4.69 12.56
CA GLN A 159 18.91 5.51 12.63
C GLN A 159 19.26 6.90 13.24
N ASN A 160 18.97 7.97 12.47
CA ASN A 160 19.37 9.33 12.84
C ASN A 160 18.37 10.00 13.80
N LEU A 161 17.06 9.96 13.50
CA LEU A 161 16.06 10.77 14.17
C LEU A 161 14.88 9.93 14.72
N GLU A 162 14.69 10.02 16.05
CA GLU A 162 13.51 9.48 16.74
C GLU A 162 12.29 10.40 16.55
N MET A 163 11.14 9.83 16.18
CA MET A 163 9.87 10.54 16.09
C MET A 163 8.76 9.81 16.84
N PRO A 164 7.85 10.51 17.56
CA PRO A 164 8.00 11.92 17.98
C PRO A 164 9.07 12.06 19.07
N THR A 165 9.29 13.28 19.56
CA THR A 165 10.23 13.51 20.65
C THR A 165 9.86 12.69 21.89
N SER A 166 10.86 12.02 22.49
CA SER A 166 10.75 11.34 23.80
C SER A 166 10.92 12.29 25.00
N ASN A 167 10.79 13.62 24.77
CA ASN A 167 10.96 14.67 25.79
C ASN A 167 12.34 14.62 26.52
N GLY A 168 13.38 14.25 25.76
CA GLY A 168 14.76 14.22 26.25
C GLY A 168 15.19 12.87 26.85
N ASP A 169 14.32 11.87 26.92
CA ASP A 169 14.68 10.54 27.40
C ASP A 169 15.69 9.87 26.45
N GLY A 170 15.39 9.86 25.16
CA GLY A 170 16.29 9.35 24.12
C GLY A 170 17.66 10.09 24.14
N ASN A 171 17.62 11.41 24.24
CA ASN A 171 18.85 12.23 24.34
C ASN A 171 19.70 11.88 25.55
N ARG A 172 19.06 11.65 26.72
CA ARG A 172 19.76 11.24 27.93
C ARG A 172 20.42 9.87 27.75
N LYS A 173 19.70 8.88 27.19
CA LYS A 173 20.23 7.54 26.91
C LYS A 173 21.46 7.59 26.00
N ILE A 174 21.42 8.38 24.93
CA ILE A 174 22.57 8.61 24.04
C ILE A 174 23.74 9.24 24.79
N TYR A 175 23.49 10.34 25.56
CA TYR A 175 24.53 10.99 26.34
C TYR A 175 25.20 10.01 27.31
N ASP A 176 24.42 9.21 28.01
CA ASP A 176 24.97 8.24 28.97
C ASP A 176 25.76 7.12 28.25
N ALA A 177 25.32 6.67 27.05
CA ALA A 177 26.03 5.69 26.23
C ALA A 177 27.39 6.24 25.73
N VAL A 178 27.45 7.51 25.31
CA VAL A 178 28.71 8.18 24.94
C VAL A 178 29.64 8.26 26.16
N LYS A 179 29.11 8.62 27.34
CA LYS A 179 29.92 8.66 28.58
C LYS A 179 30.48 7.31 29.01
N ARG A 180 29.76 6.22 28.67
CA ARG A 180 30.24 4.83 28.91
C ARG A 180 31.19 4.33 27.82
N GLY A 181 31.38 5.08 26.73
CA GLY A 181 32.18 4.69 25.57
C GLY A 181 31.52 3.63 24.68
N GLU A 182 30.21 3.46 24.76
CA GLU A 182 29.41 2.56 23.90
C GLU A 182 29.20 3.17 22.51
N ILE A 183 29.15 4.50 22.45
CA ILE A 183 29.04 5.31 21.22
C ILE A 183 30.23 6.29 21.19
N SER A 184 30.94 6.37 20.08
CA SER A 184 31.96 7.40 19.88
C SER A 184 31.34 8.75 19.55
N GLU A 185 32.00 9.87 19.93
CA GLU A 185 31.53 11.21 19.54
C GLU A 185 31.56 11.39 18.02
N ASP A 186 32.58 10.88 17.32
CA ASP A 186 32.66 10.93 15.84
C ASP A 186 31.46 10.27 15.16
N PHE A 187 31.00 9.10 15.65
CA PHE A 187 29.84 8.44 15.11
C PHE A 187 28.55 9.21 15.41
N LEU A 188 28.44 9.79 16.62
CA LEU A 188 27.29 10.63 16.95
C LEU A 188 27.24 11.87 16.05
N ASP A 189 28.38 12.50 15.79
CA ASP A 189 28.49 13.67 14.90
C ASP A 189 28.06 13.34 13.48
N GLU A 190 28.49 12.18 12.93
CA GLU A 190 28.02 11.67 11.64
C GLU A 190 26.48 11.51 11.57
N MET A 191 25.87 10.96 12.63
CA MET A 191 24.42 10.82 12.68
C MET A 191 23.69 12.16 12.78
N VAL A 192 24.25 13.12 13.50
CA VAL A 192 23.71 14.50 13.64
C VAL A 192 23.86 15.27 12.33
N ASP A 193 24.99 15.12 11.63
CA ASP A 193 25.23 15.78 10.34
C ASP A 193 24.14 15.42 9.31
N GLY A 194 23.67 14.18 9.29
CA GLY A 194 22.55 13.78 8.43
C GLY A 194 21.25 14.56 8.72
N VAL A 195 20.98 14.89 9.99
CA VAL A 195 19.81 15.70 10.37
C VAL A 195 20.01 17.17 9.98
N VAL A 196 21.21 17.71 10.24
CA VAL A 196 21.57 19.10 9.90
C VAL A 196 21.50 19.32 8.38
N ASP A 197 21.99 18.36 7.59
CA ASP A 197 21.97 18.43 6.13
C ASP A 197 20.53 18.57 5.59
N VAL A 198 19.60 17.75 6.06
CA VAL A 198 18.18 17.84 5.66
C VAL A 198 17.59 19.21 6.01
N ILE A 199 17.88 19.73 7.21
CA ILE A 199 17.42 21.06 7.64
C ILE A 199 18.00 22.15 6.71
N MET A 200 19.28 22.08 6.40
CA MET A 200 19.95 23.09 5.60
C MET A 200 19.50 23.08 4.14
N ARG A 201 19.28 21.90 3.55
CA ARG A 201 18.75 21.77 2.18
C ARG A 201 17.39 22.46 2.01
N ALA A 202 16.48 22.29 2.97
CA ALA A 202 15.13 22.87 2.88
C ALA A 202 15.08 24.37 3.20
N LYS A 203 16.03 24.87 3.99
CA LYS A 203 16.00 26.22 4.56
C LYS A 203 15.88 27.33 3.51
N GLU A 204 16.64 27.25 2.43
CA GLU A 204 16.66 28.29 1.39
C GLU A 204 15.35 28.35 0.64
N VAL A 205 14.83 27.20 0.25
CA VAL A 205 13.56 27.07 -0.51
C VAL A 205 12.38 27.53 0.33
N LEU A 206 12.34 27.17 1.60
CA LEU A 206 11.27 27.59 2.52
C LEU A 206 11.30 29.08 2.87
N ALA A 207 12.47 29.73 2.79
CA ALA A 207 12.61 31.18 3.02
C ALA A 207 11.94 32.01 1.91
N ASP A 208 11.88 31.51 0.68
CA ASP A 208 11.26 32.20 -0.47
C ASP A 208 9.73 32.37 -0.33
N GLY A 209 9.06 31.52 0.47
CA GLY A 209 7.65 31.67 0.83
C GLY A 209 6.68 31.72 -0.35
N LYS A 210 7.03 31.11 -1.49
CA LYS A 210 6.18 31.10 -2.70
C LYS A 210 4.89 30.33 -2.43
N GLY A 211 3.75 30.97 -2.74
CA GLY A 211 2.47 30.27 -2.81
C GLY A 211 2.31 29.48 -4.11
N TYR A 212 1.23 28.73 -4.21
CA TYR A 212 0.84 27.98 -5.41
C TYR A 212 -0.55 28.40 -5.90
N ASN A 213 -0.87 28.07 -7.17
CA ASN A 213 -2.19 28.33 -7.74
C ASN A 213 -3.10 27.12 -7.47
N ALA A 214 -3.96 27.21 -6.46
CA ALA A 214 -4.88 26.13 -6.09
C ALA A 214 -5.81 25.70 -7.25
N GLY A 215 -6.19 26.61 -8.14
CA GLY A 215 -7.00 26.28 -9.33
C GLY A 215 -6.26 25.42 -10.34
N GLU A 216 -4.99 25.72 -10.60
CA GLU A 216 -4.14 24.90 -11.48
C GLU A 216 -3.85 23.53 -10.84
N HIS A 217 -3.58 23.47 -9.54
CA HIS A 217 -3.39 22.20 -8.82
C HIS A 217 -4.65 21.35 -8.83
N HIS A 218 -5.83 21.96 -8.64
CA HIS A 218 -7.11 21.25 -8.74
C HIS A 218 -7.36 20.69 -10.15
N ALA A 219 -7.07 21.46 -11.20
CA ALA A 219 -7.17 20.98 -12.59
C ALA A 219 -6.19 19.82 -12.87
N ALA A 220 -4.98 19.89 -12.33
CA ALA A 220 -4.01 18.81 -12.45
C ALA A 220 -4.44 17.56 -11.66
N ALA A 221 -5.01 17.73 -10.46
CA ALA A 221 -5.60 16.62 -9.68
C ALA A 221 -6.71 15.91 -10.48
N ARG A 222 -7.60 16.68 -11.16
CA ARG A 222 -8.62 16.11 -12.07
C ARG A 222 -7.97 15.28 -13.18
N LYS A 223 -6.90 15.80 -13.80
CA LYS A 223 -6.18 15.07 -14.86
C LYS A 223 -5.57 13.77 -14.33
N ILE A 224 -4.90 13.80 -13.17
CA ILE A 224 -4.27 12.62 -12.55
C ILE A 224 -5.35 11.59 -12.20
N ALA A 225 -6.46 12.01 -11.59
CA ALA A 225 -7.53 11.12 -11.18
C ALA A 225 -8.12 10.35 -12.38
N ARG A 226 -8.49 11.03 -13.47
CA ARG A 226 -9.07 10.38 -14.65
C ARG A 226 -8.10 9.46 -15.40
N GLU A 227 -6.78 9.69 -15.30
CA GLU A 227 -5.78 8.77 -15.85
C GLU A 227 -5.51 7.55 -14.98
N SER A 228 -5.95 7.57 -13.71
CA SER A 228 -5.75 6.51 -12.72
C SER A 228 -6.97 5.59 -12.55
N MET A 229 -8.17 6.06 -12.90
CA MET A 229 -9.40 5.27 -12.80
C MET A 229 -9.41 4.13 -13.81
N VAL A 230 -9.96 2.98 -13.40
CA VAL A 230 -9.92 1.74 -14.20
C VAL A 230 -11.33 1.31 -14.58
N LEU A 231 -11.61 1.22 -15.87
CA LEU A 231 -12.83 0.62 -16.37
C LEU A 231 -12.70 -0.91 -16.33
N LEU A 232 -13.49 -1.56 -15.49
CA LEU A 232 -13.42 -3.01 -15.25
C LEU A 232 -14.45 -3.81 -16.05
N LYS A 233 -15.57 -3.19 -16.40
CA LYS A 233 -16.66 -3.84 -17.15
C LYS A 233 -17.37 -2.80 -17.99
N ASN A 234 -17.79 -3.16 -19.22
CA ASN A 234 -18.58 -2.30 -20.12
C ASN A 234 -19.39 -3.15 -21.11
N ASP A 235 -20.39 -3.87 -20.60
CA ASP A 235 -21.27 -4.71 -21.43
C ASP A 235 -22.14 -3.81 -22.32
N ASP A 236 -22.42 -4.28 -23.53
CA ASP A 236 -23.21 -3.59 -24.56
C ASP A 236 -22.68 -2.18 -24.90
N ASN A 237 -21.46 -1.83 -24.50
CA ASN A 237 -20.88 -0.49 -24.62
C ASN A 237 -21.79 0.59 -24.01
N ILE A 238 -22.39 0.31 -22.83
CA ILE A 238 -23.25 1.25 -22.13
C ILE A 238 -22.51 2.57 -21.79
N LEU A 239 -21.20 2.49 -21.54
CA LEU A 239 -20.32 3.63 -21.42
C LEU A 239 -19.57 3.88 -22.75
N PRO A 240 -19.35 5.16 -23.13
CA PRO A 240 -19.74 6.38 -22.41
C PRO A 240 -21.24 6.69 -22.56
N LEU A 241 -21.81 7.28 -21.49
CA LEU A 241 -23.20 7.71 -21.50
C LEU A 241 -23.43 8.89 -22.44
N SER A 242 -24.62 8.98 -23.00
CA SER A 242 -25.05 10.17 -23.72
C SER A 242 -25.28 11.34 -22.75
N LYS A 243 -24.74 12.54 -23.04
CA LYS A 243 -25.06 13.78 -22.27
C LYS A 243 -26.54 14.17 -22.33
N LYS A 244 -27.34 13.53 -23.20
CA LYS A 244 -28.79 13.73 -23.31
C LYS A 244 -29.60 12.69 -22.51
N ALA A 245 -28.94 11.69 -21.98
CA ALA A 245 -29.62 10.66 -21.17
C ALA A 245 -30.06 11.28 -19.84
N LYS A 246 -31.18 10.81 -19.35
CA LYS A 246 -31.66 11.10 -18.01
C LYS A 246 -31.05 10.09 -17.04
N VAL A 247 -30.30 10.55 -16.06
CA VAL A 247 -29.46 9.72 -15.19
C VAL A 247 -30.00 9.72 -13.77
N ALA A 248 -30.27 8.54 -13.22
CA ALA A 248 -30.47 8.38 -11.77
C ALA A 248 -29.10 8.27 -11.10
N VAL A 249 -28.69 9.32 -10.38
CA VAL A 249 -27.44 9.36 -9.59
C VAL A 249 -27.74 8.90 -8.17
N ILE A 250 -27.29 7.71 -7.81
CA ILE A 250 -27.68 7.01 -6.59
C ILE A 250 -26.45 6.75 -5.72
N GLY A 251 -26.57 7.07 -4.43
CA GLY A 251 -25.53 6.87 -3.42
C GLY A 251 -24.97 8.17 -2.86
N GLN A 252 -24.80 8.24 -1.52
CA GLN A 252 -24.26 9.45 -0.89
C GLN A 252 -22.86 9.79 -1.36
N MET A 253 -22.05 8.80 -1.79
CA MET A 253 -20.70 9.04 -2.35
C MET A 253 -20.72 9.89 -3.64
N ALA A 254 -21.86 9.99 -4.34
CA ALA A 254 -21.99 10.88 -5.49
C ALA A 254 -21.94 12.37 -5.10
N LYS A 255 -22.38 12.73 -3.90
CA LYS A 255 -22.34 14.09 -3.34
C LYS A 255 -21.19 14.33 -2.36
N LYS A 256 -20.81 13.29 -1.63
CA LYS A 256 -19.71 13.29 -0.64
C LYS A 256 -18.75 12.20 -1.03
N PRO A 257 -17.86 12.44 -2.02
CA PRO A 257 -16.96 11.39 -2.50
C PRO A 257 -16.01 10.96 -1.38
N ARG A 258 -15.77 9.66 -1.30
CA ARG A 258 -14.63 9.14 -0.57
C ARG A 258 -13.38 9.36 -1.43
N HIS A 259 -12.73 10.50 -1.24
CA HIS A 259 -11.66 10.99 -2.11
C HIS A 259 -10.25 10.71 -1.59
N GLN A 260 -10.10 10.31 -0.33
CA GLN A 260 -8.82 9.99 0.31
C GLN A 260 -8.97 8.87 1.34
N GLY A 261 -7.84 8.29 1.79
CA GLY A 261 -7.80 7.32 2.87
C GLY A 261 -8.02 7.95 4.24
N ALA A 262 -7.94 7.14 5.29
CA ALA A 262 -8.13 7.55 6.67
C ALA A 262 -6.86 7.28 7.50
N GLY A 263 -6.66 8.06 8.55
CA GLY A 263 -5.48 7.97 9.42
C GLY A 263 -4.50 9.13 9.22
N SER A 264 -3.20 8.86 9.34
CA SER A 264 -2.13 9.87 9.27
C SER A 264 -1.98 10.52 7.88
N SER A 265 -2.49 9.88 6.82
CA SER A 265 -2.47 10.38 5.44
C SER A 265 -3.54 11.44 5.13
N LEU A 266 -4.47 11.71 6.06
CA LEU A 266 -5.52 12.70 5.85
C LEU A 266 -4.97 14.10 5.62
N VAL A 267 -5.47 14.76 4.55
CA VAL A 267 -5.19 16.15 4.23
C VAL A 267 -6.48 16.98 4.22
N ASN A 268 -6.36 18.28 4.48
CA ASN A 268 -7.49 19.21 4.44
C ASN A 268 -7.61 19.79 3.03
N SER A 269 -8.41 19.17 2.17
CA SER A 269 -8.63 19.64 0.81
C SER A 269 -9.30 21.02 0.82
N ILE A 270 -8.82 21.94 -0.04
CA ILE A 270 -9.37 23.29 -0.18
C ILE A 270 -10.73 23.22 -0.88
N LYS A 271 -10.87 22.33 -1.86
CA LYS A 271 -12.06 22.13 -2.66
C LYS A 271 -12.25 20.64 -2.89
N ILE A 272 -13.48 20.15 -2.86
CA ILE A 272 -13.82 18.76 -3.18
C ILE A 272 -14.93 18.78 -4.22
N ASP A 273 -14.67 18.26 -5.42
CA ASP A 273 -15.66 18.09 -6.46
C ASP A 273 -16.51 16.83 -6.19
N SER A 274 -17.82 16.95 -6.38
CA SER A 274 -18.74 15.81 -6.34
C SER A 274 -19.28 15.50 -7.74
N ALA A 275 -19.42 14.22 -8.05
CA ALA A 275 -19.94 13.80 -9.36
C ALA A 275 -21.35 14.34 -9.61
N TYR A 276 -22.22 14.34 -8.60
CA TYR A 276 -23.56 14.92 -8.71
C TYR A 276 -23.55 16.40 -9.08
N ASN A 277 -22.74 17.22 -8.38
CA ASN A 277 -22.69 18.65 -8.65
C ASN A 277 -22.09 18.91 -10.04
N THR A 278 -21.04 18.20 -10.42
CA THR A 278 -20.42 18.34 -11.74
C THR A 278 -21.41 18.01 -12.86
N MET A 279 -22.12 16.89 -12.77
CA MET A 279 -23.16 16.52 -13.74
C MET A 279 -24.25 17.57 -13.83
N PHE A 280 -24.71 18.09 -12.69
CA PHE A 280 -25.73 19.14 -12.64
C PHE A 280 -25.25 20.46 -13.26
N GLU A 281 -24.03 20.89 -12.97
CA GLU A 281 -23.41 22.11 -13.52
C GLU A 281 -23.16 21.98 -15.02
N GLU A 282 -22.88 20.78 -15.54
CA GLU A 282 -22.74 20.50 -16.97
C GLU A 282 -24.10 20.37 -17.71
N GLY A 283 -25.22 20.51 -16.98
CA GLY A 283 -26.57 20.53 -17.57
C GLY A 283 -27.12 19.12 -17.89
N ILE A 284 -26.58 18.08 -17.30
CA ILE A 284 -27.08 16.70 -17.44
C ILE A 284 -28.39 16.57 -16.64
N ASP A 285 -29.41 15.92 -17.23
CA ASP A 285 -30.70 15.66 -16.56
C ASP A 285 -30.50 14.56 -15.50
N VAL A 286 -30.34 14.96 -14.24
CA VAL A 286 -30.07 14.07 -13.11
C VAL A 286 -31.21 13.99 -12.13
N ILE A 287 -31.53 12.78 -11.68
CA ILE A 287 -32.41 12.51 -10.52
C ILE A 287 -31.51 11.92 -9.43
N TYR A 288 -31.50 12.52 -8.24
CA TYR A 288 -30.64 12.07 -7.14
C TYR A 288 -31.42 11.32 -6.07
N ALA A 289 -30.81 10.25 -5.53
CA ALA A 289 -31.23 9.57 -4.31
C ALA A 289 -30.03 9.19 -3.44
N ASP A 290 -30.14 9.35 -2.12
CA ASP A 290 -29.05 9.01 -1.17
C ASP A 290 -28.68 7.52 -1.21
N GLY A 291 -29.65 6.62 -1.36
CA GLY A 291 -29.48 5.17 -1.42
C GLY A 291 -29.07 4.49 -0.12
N TYR A 292 -28.23 5.14 0.66
CA TYR A 292 -27.72 4.67 1.97
C TYR A 292 -27.16 5.85 2.78
N ALA A 293 -26.78 5.61 4.05
CA ALA A 293 -26.05 6.56 4.88
C ALA A 293 -24.58 6.17 5.00
N MET A 294 -23.64 7.12 4.81
CA MET A 294 -22.19 6.87 4.93
C MET A 294 -21.77 6.49 6.35
N THR A 295 -22.41 7.07 7.36
CA THR A 295 -22.10 6.84 8.77
C THR A 295 -23.36 6.68 9.60
N LYS A 296 -23.25 6.02 10.76
CA LYS A 296 -24.36 5.89 11.72
C LYS A 296 -24.91 7.26 12.19
N LYS A 297 -24.05 8.28 12.29
CA LYS A 297 -24.45 9.65 12.69
C LYS A 297 -25.25 10.36 11.60
N GLU A 298 -25.02 10.03 10.33
CA GLU A 298 -25.72 10.64 9.18
C GLU A 298 -27.01 9.92 8.81
N LYS A 299 -27.31 8.79 9.45
CA LYS A 299 -28.50 7.99 9.19
C LYS A 299 -29.78 8.73 9.56
N LYS A 300 -30.47 9.26 8.54
CA LYS A 300 -31.75 10.02 8.70
C LYS A 300 -32.98 9.15 8.50
N ASN A 301 -32.86 8.12 7.67
CA ASN A 301 -33.97 7.25 7.24
C ASN A 301 -33.64 5.77 7.54
N SER A 302 -34.66 4.91 7.45
CA SER A 302 -34.42 3.46 7.47
C SER A 302 -33.78 2.99 6.16
N PRO A 303 -33.06 1.86 6.15
CA PRO A 303 -32.51 1.29 4.91
C PRO A 303 -33.57 1.08 3.82
N GLU A 304 -34.79 0.65 4.22
CA GLU A 304 -35.89 0.42 3.30
C GLU A 304 -36.34 1.72 2.62
N THR A 305 -36.37 2.84 3.35
CA THR A 305 -36.71 4.17 2.80
C THR A 305 -35.66 4.63 1.80
N TYR A 306 -34.35 4.50 2.13
CA TYR A 306 -33.29 4.85 1.19
C TYR A 306 -33.38 4.04 -0.11
N ILE A 307 -33.65 2.73 -0.01
CA ILE A 307 -33.79 1.85 -1.18
C ILE A 307 -35.04 2.22 -1.99
N ALA A 308 -36.18 2.49 -1.34
CA ALA A 308 -37.42 2.88 -2.03
C ALA A 308 -37.25 4.16 -2.83
N ASP A 309 -36.64 5.20 -2.26
CA ASP A 309 -36.36 6.47 -2.94
C ASP A 309 -35.43 6.27 -4.14
N ALA A 310 -34.42 5.41 -4.00
CA ALA A 310 -33.49 5.06 -5.08
C ALA A 310 -34.17 4.31 -6.22
N VAL A 311 -35.02 3.34 -5.91
CA VAL A 311 -35.83 2.60 -6.89
C VAL A 311 -36.76 3.53 -7.67
N GLU A 312 -37.42 4.48 -7.01
CA GLU A 312 -38.27 5.47 -7.68
C GLU A 312 -37.47 6.46 -8.57
N ALA A 313 -36.23 6.77 -8.20
CA ALA A 313 -35.32 7.55 -9.06
C ALA A 313 -34.92 6.74 -10.31
N ALA A 314 -34.53 5.48 -10.13
CA ALA A 314 -34.13 4.58 -11.23
C ALA A 314 -35.25 4.36 -12.25
N LYS A 315 -36.50 4.16 -11.80
CA LYS A 315 -37.68 3.99 -12.70
C LYS A 315 -37.94 5.19 -13.62
N LYS A 316 -37.45 6.37 -13.27
CA LYS A 316 -37.68 7.64 -13.99
C LYS A 316 -36.52 8.06 -14.88
N ALA A 317 -35.48 7.28 -14.93
CA ALA A 317 -34.23 7.56 -15.66
C ALA A 317 -33.99 6.54 -16.77
N ASP A 318 -33.15 6.90 -17.73
CA ASP A 318 -32.69 6.00 -18.79
C ASP A 318 -31.61 5.04 -18.31
N VAL A 319 -30.81 5.47 -17.32
CA VAL A 319 -29.71 4.71 -16.74
C VAL A 319 -29.55 5.04 -15.25
N ALA A 320 -29.19 4.04 -14.45
CA ALA A 320 -28.86 4.19 -13.04
C ALA A 320 -27.33 4.15 -12.83
N VAL A 321 -26.77 5.20 -12.25
CA VAL A 321 -25.34 5.27 -11.86
C VAL A 321 -25.25 5.20 -10.35
N LEU A 322 -24.74 4.06 -9.86
CA LEU A 322 -24.64 3.75 -8.43
C LEU A 322 -23.22 4.02 -7.92
N PHE A 323 -23.08 4.92 -6.97
CA PHE A 323 -21.82 5.20 -6.28
C PHE A 323 -21.79 4.38 -4.99
N ILE A 324 -20.97 3.33 -4.96
CA ILE A 324 -20.83 2.41 -3.83
C ILE A 324 -19.36 2.14 -3.55
N GLY A 325 -19.02 1.52 -2.43
CA GLY A 325 -17.64 1.18 -2.13
C GLY A 325 -17.35 1.06 -0.64
N LEU A 326 -16.07 1.15 -0.29
CA LEU A 326 -15.60 1.10 1.09
C LEU A 326 -15.75 2.46 1.78
N THR A 327 -16.07 2.46 3.07
CA THR A 327 -16.05 3.65 3.94
C THR A 327 -14.86 3.58 4.89
N ASP A 328 -14.61 4.65 5.64
CA ASP A 328 -13.52 4.69 6.65
C ASP A 328 -13.70 3.65 7.77
N GLU A 329 -14.93 3.14 7.96
CA GLU A 329 -15.19 2.03 8.89
C GLU A 329 -14.68 0.68 8.34
N PHE A 330 -14.47 0.56 7.02
CA PHE A 330 -14.02 -0.67 6.35
C PHE A 330 -12.54 -0.67 6.00
N GLU A 331 -11.92 0.47 5.75
CA GLU A 331 -10.49 0.55 5.49
C GLU A 331 -9.90 1.85 6.05
N SER A 332 -8.83 1.73 6.81
CA SER A 332 -8.13 2.85 7.45
C SER A 332 -6.76 2.39 7.94
N GLU A 333 -5.85 3.33 8.16
CA GLU A 333 -4.71 3.09 9.04
C GLU A 333 -5.21 2.68 10.44
N GLY A 334 -4.45 1.78 11.11
CA GLY A 334 -4.67 1.35 12.49
C GLY A 334 -5.48 0.07 12.66
N PHE A 335 -6.05 -0.49 11.61
CA PHE A 335 -6.68 -1.81 11.64
C PHE A 335 -6.69 -2.46 10.25
N ASP A 336 -6.68 -3.79 10.22
CA ASP A 336 -6.87 -4.57 9.01
C ASP A 336 -8.34 -4.92 8.80
N ARG A 337 -8.73 -5.09 7.55
CA ARG A 337 -10.04 -5.63 7.17
C ARG A 337 -10.14 -7.10 7.59
N THR A 338 -11.37 -7.56 7.83
CA THR A 338 -11.65 -8.98 8.16
C THR A 338 -12.27 -9.75 7.00
N HIS A 339 -12.65 -9.06 5.92
CA HIS A 339 -13.25 -9.62 4.71
C HIS A 339 -13.11 -8.66 3.54
N LEU A 340 -13.31 -9.15 2.31
CA LEU A 340 -13.25 -8.33 1.09
C LEU A 340 -14.59 -7.72 0.66
N ARG A 341 -15.65 -7.88 1.44
CA ARG A 341 -16.99 -7.38 1.10
C ARG A 341 -17.09 -5.86 1.25
N ILE A 342 -17.89 -5.24 0.38
CA ILE A 342 -18.39 -3.87 0.57
C ILE A 342 -19.55 -3.88 1.60
N PRO A 343 -19.99 -2.70 2.11
CA PRO A 343 -21.13 -2.62 3.01
C PRO A 343 -22.36 -3.35 2.47
N PRO A 344 -23.05 -4.19 3.28
CA PRO A 344 -24.18 -4.98 2.81
C PRO A 344 -25.34 -4.13 2.33
N GLU A 345 -25.48 -2.89 2.82
CA GLU A 345 -26.49 -1.93 2.36
C GLU A 345 -26.28 -1.54 0.89
N HIS A 346 -25.02 -1.47 0.44
CA HIS A 346 -24.68 -1.16 -0.95
C HIS A 346 -25.07 -2.31 -1.89
N VAL A 347 -24.88 -3.56 -1.45
CA VAL A 347 -25.28 -4.73 -2.22
C VAL A 347 -26.80 -4.84 -2.32
N ALA A 348 -27.50 -4.64 -1.18
CA ALA A 348 -28.96 -4.65 -1.15
C ALA A 348 -29.56 -3.56 -2.05
N LEU A 349 -28.97 -2.37 -2.08
CA LEU A 349 -29.35 -1.27 -2.96
C LEU A 349 -29.20 -1.68 -4.43
N LEU A 350 -28.03 -2.22 -4.83
CA LEU A 350 -27.77 -2.68 -6.20
C LEU A 350 -28.79 -3.70 -6.66
N SER A 351 -29.05 -4.73 -5.85
CA SER A 351 -30.04 -5.77 -6.17
C SER A 351 -31.47 -5.21 -6.29
N ALA A 352 -31.84 -4.22 -5.46
CA ALA A 352 -33.15 -3.57 -5.58
C ALA A 352 -33.29 -2.76 -6.87
N ILE A 353 -32.24 -2.04 -7.29
CA ILE A 353 -32.20 -1.30 -8.56
C ILE A 353 -32.25 -2.26 -9.73
N ARG A 354 -31.52 -3.39 -9.68
CA ARG A 354 -31.55 -4.44 -10.71
C ARG A 354 -32.96 -5.00 -10.94
N GLY A 355 -33.78 -4.99 -9.92
CA GLY A 355 -35.21 -5.40 -10.01
C GLY A 355 -36.08 -4.47 -10.87
N VAL A 356 -35.61 -3.27 -11.27
CA VAL A 356 -36.40 -2.28 -12.03
C VAL A 356 -35.71 -1.79 -13.31
N THR A 357 -34.40 -1.92 -13.44
CA THR A 357 -33.64 -1.61 -14.67
C THR A 357 -32.45 -2.53 -14.84
N GLU A 358 -32.08 -2.80 -16.08
CA GLU A 358 -30.84 -3.51 -16.44
C GLU A 358 -29.68 -2.54 -16.75
N ASP A 359 -29.98 -1.28 -17.05
CA ASP A 359 -29.00 -0.27 -17.42
C ASP A 359 -28.39 0.35 -16.17
N ILE A 360 -27.46 -0.40 -15.56
CA ILE A 360 -26.79 -0.04 -14.31
C ILE A 360 -25.30 0.12 -14.56
N VAL A 361 -24.78 1.28 -14.16
CA VAL A 361 -23.36 1.59 -14.08
C VAL A 361 -22.97 1.71 -12.61
N VAL A 362 -21.95 0.98 -12.19
CA VAL A 362 -21.39 1.10 -10.83
C VAL A 362 -20.10 1.91 -10.86
N VAL A 363 -20.01 2.91 -10.02
CA VAL A 363 -18.79 3.63 -9.67
C VAL A 363 -18.34 3.13 -8.29
N LEU A 364 -17.24 2.38 -8.27
CA LEU A 364 -16.70 1.78 -7.07
C LEU A 364 -15.62 2.69 -6.46
N ALA A 365 -15.79 3.11 -5.21
CA ALA A 365 -14.80 3.87 -4.46
C ALA A 365 -14.19 3.00 -3.35
N GLY A 366 -12.85 3.00 -3.25
CA GLY A 366 -12.10 2.27 -2.23
C GLY A 366 -10.63 2.17 -2.60
N GLY A 367 -9.76 2.04 -1.62
CA GLY A 367 -8.31 1.99 -1.82
C GLY A 367 -7.74 0.57 -1.91
N ALA A 368 -8.58 -0.46 -1.70
CA ALA A 368 -8.17 -1.85 -1.67
C ALA A 368 -9.17 -2.74 -2.43
N VAL A 369 -8.73 -3.95 -2.75
CA VAL A 369 -9.50 -4.98 -3.45
C VAL A 369 -10.79 -5.33 -2.70
N VAL A 370 -11.87 -5.56 -3.44
CA VAL A 370 -13.14 -6.06 -2.94
C VAL A 370 -13.61 -7.26 -3.74
N GLU A 371 -14.27 -8.22 -3.09
CA GLU A 371 -14.97 -9.30 -3.79
C GLU A 371 -16.28 -8.78 -4.38
N MET A 372 -16.62 -9.27 -5.57
CA MET A 372 -17.77 -8.75 -6.34
C MET A 372 -18.71 -9.87 -6.83
N PRO A 373 -19.32 -10.65 -5.92
CA PRO A 373 -20.30 -11.65 -6.34
C PRO A 373 -21.52 -11.05 -7.06
N TRP A 374 -21.71 -9.75 -6.90
CA TRP A 374 -22.77 -8.93 -7.49
C TRP A 374 -22.43 -8.35 -8.87
N ILE A 375 -21.22 -8.57 -9.41
CA ILE A 375 -20.77 -7.94 -10.68
C ILE A 375 -21.68 -8.21 -11.87
N GLY A 376 -22.40 -9.34 -11.87
CA GLY A 376 -23.38 -9.70 -12.88
C GLY A 376 -24.63 -8.80 -12.87
N GLU A 377 -24.87 -8.03 -11.82
CA GLU A 377 -26.02 -7.12 -11.70
C GLU A 377 -25.81 -5.76 -12.37
N ALA A 378 -24.59 -5.42 -12.77
CA ALA A 378 -24.26 -4.16 -13.44
C ALA A 378 -23.74 -4.39 -14.86
N LYS A 379 -24.10 -3.53 -15.82
CA LYS A 379 -23.56 -3.53 -17.18
C LYS A 379 -22.16 -2.92 -17.26
N ALA A 380 -21.87 -1.91 -16.43
CA ALA A 380 -20.53 -1.32 -16.38
C ALA A 380 -20.04 -1.12 -14.94
N LEU A 381 -18.71 -1.19 -14.78
CA LEU A 381 -18.02 -0.98 -13.52
C LEU A 381 -16.79 -0.11 -13.75
N LEU A 382 -16.80 1.08 -13.15
CA LEU A 382 -15.66 1.99 -13.07
C LEU A 382 -15.08 1.97 -11.67
N ASN A 383 -13.85 1.51 -11.50
CA ASN A 383 -13.12 1.62 -10.23
C ASN A 383 -12.48 3.01 -10.16
N SER A 384 -13.02 3.89 -9.33
CA SER A 384 -12.54 5.27 -9.14
C SER A 384 -11.44 5.37 -8.10
N TYR A 385 -11.15 4.31 -7.35
CA TYR A 385 -10.24 4.33 -6.21
C TYR A 385 -10.54 5.47 -5.22
N LEU A 386 -9.50 6.12 -4.69
CA LEU A 386 -9.55 7.34 -3.88
C LEU A 386 -8.95 8.48 -4.70
N GLY A 387 -9.75 9.05 -5.60
CA GLY A 387 -9.28 9.91 -6.70
C GLY A 387 -8.88 11.35 -6.32
N GLY A 388 -8.72 11.66 -5.01
CA GLY A 388 -8.35 12.99 -4.54
C GLY A 388 -9.50 14.01 -4.66
N GLU A 389 -9.18 15.29 -4.43
CA GLU A 389 -10.17 16.38 -4.32
C GLU A 389 -11.00 16.61 -5.59
N ALA A 390 -10.47 16.25 -6.77
CA ALA A 390 -11.16 16.38 -8.06
C ALA A 390 -11.79 15.06 -8.55
N SER A 391 -11.95 14.06 -7.68
CA SER A 391 -12.49 12.73 -8.01
C SER A 391 -13.86 12.80 -8.69
N GLY A 392 -14.77 13.64 -8.20
CA GLY A 392 -16.12 13.71 -8.73
C GLY A 392 -16.18 14.21 -10.17
N SER A 393 -15.43 15.26 -10.51
CA SER A 393 -15.33 15.76 -11.89
C SER A 393 -14.60 14.79 -12.80
N ALA A 394 -13.56 14.10 -12.32
CA ALA A 394 -12.84 13.07 -13.08
C ALA A 394 -13.74 11.87 -13.45
N VAL A 395 -14.56 11.41 -12.50
CA VAL A 395 -15.57 10.35 -12.75
C VAL A 395 -16.56 10.79 -13.83
N THR A 396 -17.04 12.04 -13.76
CA THR A 396 -17.98 12.59 -14.76
C THR A 396 -17.36 12.59 -16.16
N ASP A 397 -16.10 13.04 -16.30
CA ASP A 397 -15.38 13.04 -17.57
C ASP A 397 -15.34 11.65 -18.23
N ILE A 398 -15.09 10.61 -17.44
CA ILE A 398 -15.05 9.23 -17.93
C ILE A 398 -16.45 8.75 -18.29
N LEU A 399 -17.44 8.92 -17.39
CA LEU A 399 -18.80 8.42 -17.60
C LEU A 399 -19.42 8.95 -18.88
N PHE A 400 -19.15 10.21 -19.25
CA PHE A 400 -19.71 10.84 -20.45
C PHE A 400 -18.75 10.89 -21.64
N GLY A 401 -17.58 10.29 -21.53
CA GLY A 401 -16.64 10.12 -22.64
C GLY A 401 -15.87 11.37 -23.04
N ASP A 402 -15.80 12.38 -22.18
CA ASP A 402 -14.91 13.54 -22.38
C ASP A 402 -13.44 13.08 -22.27
N VAL A 403 -13.19 11.98 -21.56
CA VAL A 403 -11.91 11.29 -21.49
C VAL A 403 -12.11 9.79 -21.63
N ASN A 404 -11.24 9.16 -22.41
CA ASN A 404 -11.19 7.70 -22.52
C ASN A 404 -10.42 7.12 -21.33
N PRO A 405 -10.97 6.17 -20.54
CA PRO A 405 -10.28 5.55 -19.42
C PRO A 405 -9.01 4.84 -19.90
N SER A 406 -7.95 4.92 -19.10
CA SER A 406 -6.63 4.35 -19.43
C SER A 406 -5.85 3.86 -18.21
N GLY A 407 -6.49 3.81 -17.06
CA GLY A 407 -5.93 3.20 -15.85
C GLY A 407 -5.85 1.69 -15.98
N LYS A 408 -4.86 1.10 -15.30
CA LYS A 408 -4.65 -0.35 -15.20
C LYS A 408 -4.59 -0.75 -13.73
N LEU A 409 -5.08 -1.95 -13.40
CA LEU A 409 -5.02 -2.48 -12.04
C LEU A 409 -3.57 -2.70 -11.62
N ALA A 410 -3.19 -2.15 -10.48
CA ALA A 410 -1.88 -2.37 -9.87
C ALA A 410 -1.86 -3.56 -8.89
N GLU A 411 -2.96 -4.28 -8.82
CA GLU A 411 -3.16 -5.46 -7.98
C GLU A 411 -4.23 -6.39 -8.58
N THR A 412 -4.09 -7.68 -8.32
CA THR A 412 -5.02 -8.72 -8.77
C THR A 412 -6.29 -8.72 -7.92
N TYR A 413 -7.45 -8.86 -8.54
CA TYR A 413 -8.75 -9.04 -7.87
C TYR A 413 -9.11 -10.53 -7.85
N PRO A 414 -8.99 -11.24 -6.72
CA PRO A 414 -9.46 -12.63 -6.58
C PRO A 414 -10.99 -12.69 -6.56
N PHE A 415 -11.57 -13.87 -6.72
CA PHE A 415 -13.00 -14.07 -6.53
C PHE A 415 -13.40 -13.98 -5.06
N SER A 416 -12.57 -14.51 -4.16
CA SER A 416 -12.83 -14.52 -2.73
C SER A 416 -11.52 -14.33 -1.93
N LEU A 417 -11.66 -14.03 -0.64
CA LEU A 417 -10.52 -13.91 0.27
C LEU A 417 -9.74 -15.24 0.39
N GLU A 418 -10.44 -16.35 0.36
CA GLU A 418 -9.88 -17.71 0.47
C GLU A 418 -8.95 -18.07 -0.68
N ASP A 419 -9.03 -17.34 -1.81
CA ASP A 419 -8.14 -17.55 -2.97
C ASP A 419 -6.77 -16.87 -2.79
N THR A 420 -6.58 -16.06 -1.74
CA THR A 420 -5.33 -15.30 -1.54
C THR A 420 -4.21 -16.18 -1.00
N PRO A 421 -2.94 -16.03 -1.48
CA PRO A 421 -1.85 -16.91 -1.09
C PRO A 421 -1.51 -16.87 0.41
N CYS A 422 -1.75 -15.73 1.05
CA CYS A 422 -1.49 -15.52 2.48
C CYS A 422 -2.71 -15.77 3.38
N TYR A 423 -3.80 -16.35 2.87
CA TYR A 423 -5.05 -16.54 3.61
C TYR A 423 -4.86 -17.16 4.99
N ASN A 424 -4.08 -18.24 5.07
CA ASN A 424 -3.83 -18.97 6.31
C ASN A 424 -2.78 -18.32 7.22
N ASN A 425 -2.03 -17.31 6.71
CA ASN A 425 -0.88 -16.70 7.39
C ASN A 425 -1.05 -15.19 7.63
N PHE A 426 -2.26 -14.64 7.42
CA PHE A 426 -2.57 -13.24 7.66
C PHE A 426 -3.76 -13.10 8.61
N PRO A 427 -3.68 -12.26 9.66
CA PRO A 427 -2.57 -11.39 10.05
C PRO A 427 -1.51 -12.09 10.92
N GLY A 428 -1.46 -13.40 10.95
CA GLY A 428 -0.56 -14.21 11.77
C GLY A 428 -1.08 -14.43 13.19
N HIS A 429 -0.17 -14.68 14.11
CA HIS A 429 -0.42 -14.92 15.53
C HIS A 429 -0.03 -13.69 16.38
N THR A 430 0.04 -13.84 17.70
CA THR A 430 0.34 -12.71 18.59
C THR A 430 1.78 -12.21 18.48
N ALA A 431 2.75 -13.11 18.31
CA ALA A 431 4.18 -12.77 18.26
C ALA A 431 4.71 -12.65 16.83
N THR A 432 4.22 -13.48 15.90
CA THR A 432 4.76 -13.58 14.53
C THR A 432 3.68 -13.57 13.46
N VAL A 433 4.08 -13.14 12.28
CA VAL A 433 3.39 -13.38 11.01
C VAL A 433 4.39 -14.02 10.05
N GLU A 434 4.06 -15.21 9.56
CA GLU A 434 4.93 -16.00 8.69
C GLU A 434 4.62 -15.73 7.23
N TYR A 435 5.64 -15.42 6.44
CA TYR A 435 5.50 -15.13 5.01
C TYR A 435 5.77 -16.40 4.20
N ARG A 436 4.96 -17.45 4.50
CA ARG A 436 5.13 -18.79 3.93
C ARG A 436 4.95 -18.85 2.42
N GLU A 437 4.22 -17.91 1.86
CA GLU A 437 4.01 -17.81 0.42
C GLU A 437 5.28 -17.41 -0.35
N GLY A 438 6.31 -16.90 0.33
CA GLY A 438 7.58 -16.52 -0.29
C GLY A 438 7.39 -15.51 -1.42
N LEU A 439 7.92 -15.81 -2.61
CA LEU A 439 7.84 -14.96 -3.81
C LEU A 439 6.43 -14.83 -4.39
N TYR A 440 5.49 -15.69 -3.97
CA TYR A 440 4.19 -15.86 -4.61
C TYR A 440 3.13 -14.94 -4.02
N ILE A 441 3.28 -13.63 -4.25
CA ILE A 441 2.24 -12.63 -3.94
C ILE A 441 1.58 -12.13 -5.23
N GLY A 442 0.32 -11.70 -5.15
CA GLY A 442 -0.40 -11.14 -6.27
C GLY A 442 -0.39 -12.03 -7.53
N TYR A 443 -0.24 -11.44 -8.72
CA TYR A 443 -0.23 -12.17 -9.98
C TYR A 443 0.89 -13.23 -10.07
N ARG A 444 2.01 -13.06 -9.34
CA ARG A 444 3.06 -14.09 -9.26
C ARG A 444 2.51 -15.41 -8.76
N TYR A 445 1.62 -15.36 -7.78
CA TYR A 445 0.90 -16.54 -7.30
C TYR A 445 -0.15 -17.01 -8.30
N TYR A 446 -1.12 -16.14 -8.60
CA TYR A 446 -2.31 -16.55 -9.35
C TYR A 446 -1.97 -17.07 -10.75
N ASP A 447 -0.97 -16.50 -11.42
CA ASP A 447 -0.57 -16.92 -12.76
C ASP A 447 0.26 -18.22 -12.71
N THR A 448 1.18 -18.37 -11.73
CA THR A 448 1.99 -19.59 -11.59
C THR A 448 1.13 -20.78 -11.14
N ALA A 449 0.29 -20.60 -10.12
CA ALA A 449 -0.60 -21.64 -9.60
C ALA A 449 -1.84 -21.88 -10.47
N LYS A 450 -1.98 -21.17 -11.61
CA LYS A 450 -3.13 -21.27 -12.56
C LYS A 450 -4.48 -21.06 -11.89
N LYS A 451 -4.53 -20.19 -10.88
CA LYS A 451 -5.78 -19.83 -10.18
C LYS A 451 -6.60 -18.84 -11.00
N ASN A 452 -7.89 -19.05 -11.06
CA ASN A 452 -8.79 -18.08 -11.66
C ASN A 452 -8.87 -16.82 -10.79
N VAL A 453 -9.02 -15.67 -11.45
CA VAL A 453 -9.18 -14.36 -10.80
C VAL A 453 -10.32 -13.60 -11.45
N LEU A 454 -10.92 -12.68 -10.72
CA LEU A 454 -11.98 -11.83 -11.26
C LEU A 454 -11.38 -10.83 -12.27
N PHE A 455 -10.27 -10.18 -11.91
CA PHE A 455 -9.48 -9.31 -12.79
C PHE A 455 -7.99 -9.54 -12.55
N PRO A 456 -7.19 -9.77 -13.59
CA PRO A 456 -5.75 -9.94 -13.44
C PRO A 456 -5.04 -8.60 -13.19
N PHE A 457 -3.81 -8.66 -12.69
CA PHE A 457 -2.89 -7.52 -12.65
C PHE A 457 -2.73 -6.89 -14.05
N GLY A 458 -2.71 -5.57 -14.13
CA GLY A 458 -2.61 -4.83 -15.38
C GLY A 458 -3.93 -4.69 -16.15
N PHE A 459 -5.03 -5.30 -15.70
CA PHE A 459 -6.30 -5.22 -16.41
C PHE A 459 -6.89 -3.80 -16.37
N GLY A 460 -7.49 -3.40 -17.50
CA GLY A 460 -8.25 -2.17 -17.63
C GLY A 460 -8.74 -2.00 -19.06
N LEU A 461 -10.02 -1.71 -19.21
CA LEU A 461 -10.69 -1.49 -20.51
C LEU A 461 -10.54 -0.04 -20.98
N SER A 462 -10.80 0.17 -22.27
CA SER A 462 -10.82 1.45 -22.95
C SER A 462 -12.09 1.58 -23.81
N TYR A 463 -12.46 2.79 -24.19
CA TYR A 463 -13.50 3.05 -25.20
C TYR A 463 -12.98 2.90 -26.64
N THR A 464 -11.71 2.54 -26.82
CA THR A 464 -11.08 2.23 -28.09
C THR A 464 -10.38 0.88 -28.02
N THR A 465 -9.81 0.41 -29.12
CA THR A 465 -9.09 -0.85 -29.24
C THR A 465 -7.65 -0.62 -29.70
N PHE A 466 -6.75 -1.50 -29.25
CA PHE A 466 -5.33 -1.42 -29.57
C PHE A 466 -4.83 -2.73 -30.17
N GLU A 467 -3.97 -2.62 -31.18
CA GLU A 467 -3.26 -3.72 -31.81
C GLU A 467 -1.77 -3.59 -31.52
N TYR A 468 -1.13 -4.71 -31.21
CA TYR A 468 0.30 -4.80 -30.95
C TYR A 468 0.95 -5.57 -32.10
N SER A 469 2.10 -5.09 -32.60
CA SER A 469 2.79 -5.71 -33.75
C SER A 469 4.29 -5.49 -33.70
N ASP A 470 5.02 -6.12 -34.63
CA ASP A 470 6.43 -5.87 -34.96
C ASP A 470 7.38 -5.97 -33.77
N LEU A 471 7.20 -6.99 -32.89
CA LEU A 471 8.13 -7.25 -31.78
C LEU A 471 9.54 -7.52 -32.33
N LYS A 472 10.50 -6.79 -31.82
CA LYS A 472 11.93 -6.97 -32.09
C LYS A 472 12.70 -7.05 -30.77
N VAL A 473 13.51 -8.05 -30.63
CA VAL A 473 14.51 -8.21 -29.58
C VAL A 473 15.88 -7.93 -30.20
N SER A 474 16.65 -7.04 -29.59
CA SER A 474 17.88 -6.51 -30.23
C SER A 474 19.00 -7.55 -30.46
N ALA A 475 18.91 -8.71 -29.81
CA ALA A 475 19.84 -9.81 -29.99
C ALA A 475 19.18 -11.14 -29.60
N ASP A 476 19.57 -12.24 -30.29
CA ASP A 476 19.13 -13.61 -29.95
C ASP A 476 19.85 -14.16 -28.71
N SER A 477 21.04 -13.63 -28.40
CA SER A 477 21.85 -14.01 -27.22
C SER A 477 22.63 -12.82 -26.70
N ILE A 478 22.70 -12.70 -25.36
CA ILE A 478 23.43 -11.65 -24.63
C ILE A 478 24.15 -12.28 -23.43
N LYS A 479 25.11 -11.56 -22.88
CA LYS A 479 25.63 -11.82 -21.52
C LYS A 479 24.74 -11.08 -20.50
N ASP A 480 24.74 -11.54 -19.27
CA ASP A 480 24.01 -10.92 -18.17
C ASP A 480 24.51 -9.49 -17.83
N THR A 481 25.69 -9.10 -18.32
CA THR A 481 26.25 -7.75 -18.20
C THR A 481 25.77 -6.79 -19.29
N ASP A 482 25.11 -7.30 -20.33
CA ASP A 482 24.65 -6.49 -21.45
C ASP A 482 23.23 -5.93 -21.20
N THR A 483 22.86 -4.94 -21.98
CA THR A 483 21.48 -4.40 -22.01
C THR A 483 20.76 -4.91 -23.24
N LEU A 484 19.54 -5.43 -23.07
CA LEU A 484 18.67 -5.87 -24.14
C LEU A 484 17.62 -4.80 -24.44
N LYS A 485 17.50 -4.41 -25.72
CA LYS A 485 16.42 -3.54 -26.17
C LYS A 485 15.29 -4.37 -26.76
N VAL A 486 14.08 -4.07 -26.33
CA VAL A 486 12.85 -4.65 -26.84
C VAL A 486 12.01 -3.55 -27.44
N SER A 487 11.70 -3.62 -28.74
CA SER A 487 10.83 -2.66 -29.40
C SER A 487 9.64 -3.36 -30.07
N PHE A 488 8.52 -2.68 -30.12
CA PHE A 488 7.27 -3.14 -30.73
C PHE A 488 6.40 -1.93 -31.07
N LYS A 489 5.33 -2.17 -31.85
CA LYS A 489 4.39 -1.12 -32.19
C LYS A 489 3.06 -1.30 -31.51
N ILE A 490 2.41 -0.17 -31.17
CA ILE A 490 1.02 -0.13 -30.72
C ILE A 490 0.25 0.79 -31.64
N LYS A 491 -0.87 0.32 -32.16
CA LYS A 491 -1.80 1.06 -33.01
C LYS A 491 -3.17 1.17 -32.34
N ASN A 492 -3.71 2.37 -32.30
CA ASN A 492 -5.11 2.59 -31.96
C ASN A 492 -5.97 2.23 -33.16
N THR A 493 -6.76 1.17 -33.09
CA THR A 493 -7.59 0.62 -34.17
C THR A 493 -9.03 1.11 -34.12
N GLY A 494 -9.43 1.82 -33.05
CA GLY A 494 -10.77 2.36 -32.92
C GLY A 494 -10.90 3.81 -33.46
N ASP A 495 -12.03 4.41 -33.15
CA ASP A 495 -12.45 5.73 -33.65
C ASP A 495 -12.28 6.88 -32.64
N ARG A 496 -11.72 6.59 -31.46
CA ARG A 496 -11.49 7.54 -30.36
C ARG A 496 -10.02 7.60 -29.99
N ASP A 497 -9.55 8.77 -29.61
CA ASP A 497 -8.24 8.94 -28.99
C ASP A 497 -8.20 8.17 -27.66
N GLY A 498 -7.05 7.57 -27.32
CA GLY A 498 -6.88 6.83 -26.09
C GLY A 498 -5.43 6.62 -25.70
N ALA A 499 -5.21 6.16 -24.48
CA ALA A 499 -3.88 5.74 -24.05
C ALA A 499 -3.90 4.25 -23.69
N GLU A 500 -2.80 3.56 -24.00
CA GLU A 500 -2.57 2.17 -23.67
C GLU A 500 -1.32 2.03 -22.83
N VAL A 501 -1.33 1.08 -21.90
CA VAL A 501 -0.14 0.69 -21.13
C VAL A 501 0.31 -0.69 -21.60
N ALA A 502 1.46 -0.72 -22.27
CA ALA A 502 2.13 -1.98 -22.56
C ALA A 502 2.95 -2.42 -21.35
N GLU A 503 2.78 -3.65 -20.94
CA GLU A 503 3.49 -4.31 -19.86
C GLU A 503 4.42 -5.36 -20.44
N LEU A 504 5.71 -5.34 -20.03
CA LEU A 504 6.72 -6.29 -20.47
C LEU A 504 7.08 -7.21 -19.31
N TYR A 505 6.88 -8.50 -19.53
CA TYR A 505 7.21 -9.56 -18.57
C TYR A 505 8.37 -10.39 -19.09
N VAL A 506 9.16 -10.91 -18.15
CA VAL A 506 10.23 -11.88 -18.42
C VAL A 506 9.89 -13.20 -17.73
N ALA A 507 10.06 -14.31 -18.44
CA ALA A 507 9.86 -15.66 -17.95
C ALA A 507 11.07 -16.53 -18.31
N GLN A 508 11.67 -17.21 -17.33
CA GLN A 508 12.74 -18.17 -17.56
C GLN A 508 12.16 -19.53 -17.99
N GLU A 509 12.74 -20.20 -18.99
CA GLU A 509 12.16 -21.43 -19.51
C GLU A 509 12.49 -22.67 -18.66
N ASN A 510 13.74 -22.80 -18.19
CA ASN A 510 14.19 -24.00 -17.47
C ASN A 510 14.91 -23.63 -16.16
N SER A 511 14.23 -22.91 -15.27
CA SER A 511 14.82 -22.51 -14.01
C SER A 511 15.14 -23.69 -13.10
N THR A 512 16.36 -23.73 -12.56
CA THR A 512 16.76 -24.70 -11.54
C THR A 512 16.13 -24.37 -10.20
N ILE A 513 16.06 -23.07 -9.85
CA ILE A 513 15.41 -22.61 -8.63
C ILE A 513 13.92 -22.29 -8.89
N PHE A 514 13.06 -22.40 -7.87
CA PHE A 514 11.66 -21.98 -8.02
C PHE A 514 11.55 -20.48 -8.32
N ARG A 515 10.71 -20.13 -9.30
CA ARG A 515 10.42 -18.74 -9.72
C ARG A 515 8.95 -18.61 -10.10
N PRO A 516 8.38 -17.40 -10.01
CA PRO A 516 7.10 -17.11 -10.64
C PRO A 516 7.16 -17.39 -12.16
N GLU A 517 6.01 -17.78 -12.74
CA GLU A 517 5.91 -18.05 -14.19
C GLU A 517 6.45 -16.90 -15.04
N LYS A 518 6.19 -15.68 -14.63
CA LYS A 518 6.67 -14.45 -15.25
C LYS A 518 6.70 -13.29 -14.25
N GLU A 519 7.48 -12.29 -14.53
CA GLU A 519 7.64 -11.11 -13.68
C GLU A 519 7.67 -9.84 -14.54
N LEU A 520 6.97 -8.79 -14.10
CA LEU A 520 7.00 -7.48 -14.74
C LEU A 520 8.41 -6.89 -14.65
N LYS A 521 8.98 -6.51 -15.78
CA LYS A 521 10.33 -5.91 -15.88
C LYS A 521 10.36 -4.63 -16.69
N GLY A 522 9.20 -4.23 -17.25
CA GLY A 522 9.05 -2.96 -17.96
C GLY A 522 7.59 -2.61 -18.20
N PHE A 523 7.29 -1.33 -18.31
CA PHE A 523 5.97 -0.84 -18.74
C PHE A 523 6.10 0.54 -19.41
N LYS A 524 5.17 0.83 -20.31
CA LYS A 524 5.12 2.13 -20.99
C LYS A 524 3.69 2.53 -21.32
N LYS A 525 3.25 3.69 -20.83
CA LYS A 525 1.98 4.29 -21.22
C LYS A 525 2.18 5.18 -22.46
N VAL A 526 1.38 4.94 -23.49
CA VAL A 526 1.44 5.71 -24.74
C VAL A 526 0.04 6.25 -25.09
N PHE A 527 -0.03 7.55 -25.41
CA PHE A 527 -1.24 8.17 -25.94
C PHE A 527 -1.23 8.06 -27.47
N LEU A 528 -2.36 7.65 -28.06
CA LEU A 528 -2.55 7.42 -29.49
C LEU A 528 -3.86 8.06 -29.95
N LYS A 529 -3.79 8.89 -30.99
CA LYS A 529 -4.99 9.31 -31.68
C LYS A 529 -5.67 8.14 -32.38
N ALA A 530 -6.94 8.29 -32.73
CA ALA A 530 -7.65 7.32 -33.56
C ALA A 530 -6.86 7.01 -34.84
N GLY A 531 -6.55 5.74 -35.10
CA GLY A 531 -5.74 5.28 -36.22
C GLY A 531 -4.23 5.49 -36.11
N GLU A 532 -3.72 6.15 -35.06
CA GLU A 532 -2.28 6.41 -34.87
C GLU A 532 -1.56 5.12 -34.42
N GLU A 533 -0.32 4.98 -34.92
CA GLU A 533 0.63 3.92 -34.52
C GLU A 533 1.89 4.57 -33.96
N LYS A 534 2.43 4.00 -32.86
CA LYS A 534 3.70 4.42 -32.26
C LYS A 534 4.58 3.21 -31.96
N GLU A 535 5.88 3.40 -32.13
CA GLU A 535 6.90 2.46 -31.66
C GLU A 535 7.17 2.70 -30.18
N VAL A 536 7.28 1.62 -29.43
CA VAL A 536 7.60 1.58 -28.00
C VAL A 536 8.91 0.84 -27.84
N GLU A 537 9.83 1.39 -27.05
CA GLU A 537 11.11 0.74 -26.71
C GLU A 537 11.20 0.61 -25.18
N ILE A 538 11.65 -0.56 -24.71
CA ILE A 538 11.91 -0.87 -23.30
C ILE A 538 13.30 -1.54 -23.23
N GLU A 539 14.13 -1.09 -22.29
CA GLU A 539 15.45 -1.66 -22.03
C GLU A 539 15.42 -2.59 -20.83
N LEU A 540 16.05 -3.73 -20.95
CA LEU A 540 16.20 -4.74 -19.90
C LEU A 540 17.68 -4.90 -19.55
N SER A 541 18.01 -4.77 -18.28
CA SER A 541 19.34 -5.00 -17.71
C SER A 541 19.43 -6.36 -17.01
N LYS A 542 20.58 -6.70 -16.43
CA LYS A 542 20.82 -7.90 -15.62
C LYS A 542 19.66 -8.21 -14.66
N ARG A 543 19.15 -7.19 -13.97
CA ARG A 543 18.06 -7.33 -12.97
C ARG A 543 16.73 -7.86 -13.55
N ALA A 544 16.54 -7.77 -14.86
CA ALA A 544 15.35 -8.34 -15.50
C ALA A 544 15.36 -9.87 -15.55
N PHE A 545 16.55 -10.49 -15.55
CA PHE A 545 16.76 -11.92 -15.68
C PHE A 545 17.19 -12.60 -14.38
N ALA A 546 17.71 -11.83 -13.42
CA ALA A 546 18.31 -12.31 -12.19
C ALA A 546 17.28 -12.72 -11.12
N PHE A 547 17.69 -13.63 -10.26
CA PHE A 547 17.15 -13.89 -8.93
C PHE A 547 18.22 -13.56 -7.87
N TYR A 548 17.83 -13.43 -6.61
CA TYR A 548 18.79 -13.23 -5.53
C TYR A 548 19.29 -14.58 -5.01
N ASP A 549 20.58 -14.82 -5.16
CA ASP A 549 21.24 -16.02 -4.65
C ASP A 549 21.80 -15.74 -3.25
N VAL A 550 21.22 -16.38 -2.25
CA VAL A 550 21.58 -16.18 -0.83
C VAL A 550 22.99 -16.68 -0.52
N ASP A 551 23.45 -17.75 -1.21
CA ASP A 551 24.79 -18.28 -1.00
C ASP A 551 25.87 -17.36 -1.59
N LEU A 552 25.57 -16.69 -2.71
CA LEU A 552 26.45 -15.67 -3.28
C LEU A 552 26.33 -14.32 -2.57
N GLY A 553 25.19 -14.05 -1.91
CA GLY A 553 24.86 -12.74 -1.37
C GLY A 553 24.66 -11.67 -2.45
N ASP A 554 24.29 -12.06 -3.68
CA ASP A 554 24.14 -11.15 -4.84
C ASP A 554 23.12 -11.68 -5.85
N TRP A 555 22.79 -10.81 -6.82
CA TRP A 555 21.91 -11.10 -7.95
C TRP A 555 22.61 -11.97 -8.98
N HIS A 556 22.05 -13.14 -9.23
CA HIS A 556 22.58 -14.16 -10.14
C HIS A 556 21.62 -14.43 -11.30
N VAL A 557 22.19 -14.71 -12.49
CA VAL A 557 21.45 -15.09 -13.70
C VAL A 557 21.83 -16.52 -14.06
N GLU A 558 20.87 -17.41 -14.21
CA GLU A 558 21.12 -18.72 -14.81
C GLU A 558 21.27 -18.57 -16.33
N THR A 559 22.25 -19.27 -16.91
CA THR A 559 22.37 -19.38 -18.38
C THR A 559 21.20 -20.19 -18.92
N ASP A 560 20.23 -19.53 -19.55
CA ASP A 560 19.02 -20.15 -20.07
C ASP A 560 18.39 -19.31 -21.18
N ASN A 561 17.32 -19.81 -21.78
CA ASN A 561 16.42 -19.04 -22.62
C ASN A 561 15.36 -18.34 -21.76
N TYR A 562 15.12 -17.06 -22.06
CA TYR A 562 14.13 -16.24 -21.41
C TYR A 562 13.10 -15.76 -22.43
N LYS A 563 11.83 -15.96 -22.14
CA LYS A 563 10.73 -15.40 -22.92
C LYS A 563 10.56 -13.93 -22.58
N ILE A 564 10.33 -13.14 -23.62
CA ILE A 564 9.99 -11.72 -23.56
C ILE A 564 8.52 -11.62 -23.95
N LEU A 565 7.66 -11.29 -22.99
CA LEU A 565 6.22 -11.29 -23.13
C LEU A 565 5.70 -9.85 -23.04
N VAL A 566 5.07 -9.36 -24.10
CA VAL A 566 4.45 -8.01 -24.11
C VAL A 566 2.94 -8.18 -24.09
N GLY A 567 2.29 -7.56 -23.11
CA GLY A 567 0.86 -7.69 -22.90
C GLY A 567 0.17 -6.38 -22.53
N ALA A 568 -1.16 -6.42 -22.56
CA ALA A 568 -2.05 -5.38 -22.05
C ALA A 568 -2.45 -5.64 -20.58
N SER A 569 -2.09 -6.81 -20.05
CA SER A 569 -2.19 -7.24 -18.65
C SER A 569 -1.35 -8.50 -18.43
N SER A 570 -1.23 -8.97 -17.20
CA SER A 570 -0.49 -10.23 -16.91
C SER A 570 -1.06 -11.46 -17.61
N ARG A 571 -2.31 -11.42 -18.06
CA ARG A 571 -3.00 -12.53 -18.75
C ARG A 571 -3.42 -12.24 -20.20
N ASP A 572 -3.22 -11.03 -20.66
CA ASP A 572 -3.49 -10.64 -22.04
C ASP A 572 -2.15 -10.39 -22.76
N ILE A 573 -1.40 -11.46 -22.99
CA ILE A 573 -0.12 -11.40 -23.71
C ILE A 573 -0.41 -11.30 -25.21
N ARG A 574 0.12 -10.27 -25.85
CA ARG A 574 -0.08 -9.92 -27.25
C ARG A 574 1.07 -10.31 -28.15
N LEU A 575 2.29 -10.20 -27.64
CA LEU A 575 3.50 -10.51 -28.39
C LEU A 575 4.45 -11.37 -27.53
N GLU A 576 5.15 -12.30 -28.17
CA GLU A 576 6.12 -13.18 -27.52
C GLU A 576 7.41 -13.22 -28.34
N GLY A 577 8.55 -13.05 -27.67
CA GLY A 577 9.90 -13.21 -28.20
C GLY A 577 10.75 -14.00 -27.21
N SER A 578 12.00 -14.24 -27.55
CA SER A 578 12.94 -14.93 -26.66
C SER A 578 14.36 -14.40 -26.82
N VAL A 579 15.17 -14.60 -25.79
CA VAL A 579 16.60 -14.30 -25.78
C VAL A 579 17.32 -15.35 -24.95
N LYS A 580 18.48 -15.81 -25.39
CA LYS A 580 19.41 -16.59 -24.56
C LYS A 580 20.23 -15.62 -23.71
N VAL A 581 20.23 -15.77 -22.40
CA VAL A 581 21.09 -14.98 -21.50
C VAL A 581 22.18 -15.91 -20.95
N GLU A 582 23.43 -15.51 -21.12
CA GLU A 582 24.61 -16.25 -20.63
C GLU A 582 25.12 -15.56 -19.35
N SER A 583 25.15 -16.30 -18.25
CA SER A 583 25.78 -15.85 -17.02
C SER A 583 27.26 -15.63 -17.17
N THR A 584 27.78 -14.54 -16.64
CA THR A 584 29.23 -14.29 -16.51
C THR A 584 29.79 -14.79 -15.19
N VAL A 585 28.93 -15.25 -14.28
CA VAL A 585 29.29 -15.79 -12.97
C VAL A 585 29.16 -17.31 -13.00
N ASP A 586 30.28 -18.03 -12.81
CA ASP A 586 30.30 -19.47 -12.71
C ASP A 586 29.97 -19.93 -11.28
N ALA A 587 28.67 -19.94 -10.96
CA ALA A 587 28.17 -20.41 -9.68
C ALA A 587 27.04 -21.42 -9.90
N PRO A 588 27.09 -22.60 -9.25
CA PRO A 588 26.04 -23.60 -9.37
C PRO A 588 24.79 -23.19 -8.62
N VAL A 589 23.64 -23.21 -9.28
CA VAL A 589 22.33 -23.01 -8.65
C VAL A 589 21.87 -24.32 -8.03
N LYS A 590 21.43 -24.29 -6.77
CA LYS A 590 20.91 -25.45 -6.05
C LYS A 590 19.52 -25.84 -6.56
N ASP A 591 19.36 -27.11 -6.92
CA ASP A 591 18.02 -27.68 -7.15
C ASP A 591 17.39 -28.09 -5.81
N LEU A 592 16.29 -27.42 -5.47
CA LEU A 592 15.59 -27.60 -4.21
C LEU A 592 14.23 -28.31 -4.37
N ARG A 593 13.98 -28.95 -5.54
CA ARG A 593 12.69 -29.61 -5.83
C ARG A 593 12.33 -30.71 -4.84
N GLU A 594 13.34 -31.45 -4.34
CA GLU A 594 13.10 -32.52 -3.36
C GLU A 594 12.82 -31.98 -1.95
N THR A 595 13.43 -30.85 -1.58
CA THR A 595 13.32 -30.29 -0.22
C THR A 595 12.18 -29.28 -0.07
N MET A 596 11.82 -28.58 -1.16
CA MET A 596 10.80 -27.53 -1.15
C MET A 596 9.81 -27.63 -2.32
N PRO A 597 9.18 -28.80 -2.57
CA PRO A 597 8.32 -29.02 -3.74
C PRO A 597 7.10 -28.06 -3.80
N ALA A 598 6.59 -27.58 -2.66
CA ALA A 598 5.47 -26.64 -2.62
C ALA A 598 5.78 -25.32 -3.35
N TYR A 599 7.01 -24.83 -3.26
CA TYR A 599 7.41 -23.60 -3.94
C TYR A 599 7.58 -23.77 -5.45
N TYR A 600 7.98 -24.96 -5.92
CA TYR A 600 8.07 -25.24 -7.37
C TYR A 600 6.70 -25.42 -8.03
N SER A 601 5.71 -25.87 -7.26
CA SER A 601 4.33 -26.00 -7.73
C SER A 601 3.45 -24.78 -7.46
N ALA A 602 3.99 -23.77 -6.76
CA ALA A 602 3.25 -22.65 -6.21
C ALA A 602 2.04 -23.05 -5.32
N ASP A 603 2.11 -24.23 -4.67
CA ASP A 603 1.12 -24.67 -3.67
C ASP A 603 1.47 -24.09 -2.29
N VAL A 604 1.38 -22.77 -2.18
CA VAL A 604 1.92 -21.99 -1.06
C VAL A 604 0.91 -21.63 0.03
N MET A 605 -0.34 -22.00 -0.14
CA MET A 605 -1.37 -21.73 0.88
C MET A 605 -1.21 -22.59 2.14
N ASN A 606 -0.60 -23.76 2.03
CA ASN A 606 -0.41 -24.73 3.13
C ASN A 606 1.01 -25.30 3.11
N VAL A 607 2.02 -24.45 3.10
CA VAL A 607 3.42 -24.90 3.12
C VAL A 607 3.72 -25.63 4.44
N PRO A 608 4.23 -26.87 4.38
CA PRO A 608 4.64 -27.61 5.59
C PRO A 608 5.81 -26.93 6.31
N ASP A 609 5.89 -27.14 7.62
CA ASP A 609 6.91 -26.50 8.46
C ASP A 609 8.34 -26.85 8.08
N ASP A 610 8.59 -28.08 7.64
CA ASP A 610 9.90 -28.53 7.18
C ASP A 610 10.36 -27.79 5.91
N GLN A 611 9.45 -27.51 4.98
CA GLN A 611 9.74 -26.74 3.78
C GLN A 611 9.92 -25.24 4.09
N PHE A 612 9.11 -24.70 4.99
CA PHE A 612 9.27 -23.29 5.41
C PHE A 612 10.58 -23.08 6.21
N LYS A 613 10.96 -24.04 7.09
CA LYS A 613 12.27 -24.04 7.74
C LYS A 613 13.43 -24.12 6.74
N ALA A 614 13.27 -24.94 5.70
CA ALA A 614 14.27 -25.04 4.65
C ALA A 614 14.41 -23.71 3.87
N LEU A 615 13.30 -23.02 3.61
CA LEU A 615 13.30 -21.69 2.98
C LEU A 615 13.95 -20.64 3.90
N LEU A 616 13.60 -20.62 5.19
CA LEU A 616 14.16 -19.68 6.17
C LEU A 616 15.66 -19.93 6.45
N GLY A 617 16.14 -21.17 6.33
CA GLY A 617 17.48 -21.57 6.74
C GLY A 617 17.65 -21.70 8.28
N HIS A 618 16.58 -21.58 9.05
CA HIS A 618 16.57 -21.71 10.52
C HIS A 618 15.23 -22.21 11.05
N GLU A 619 15.14 -22.49 12.35
CA GLU A 619 13.88 -22.87 12.99
C GLU A 619 12.84 -21.75 12.93
N ILE A 620 11.55 -22.12 12.80
CA ILE A 620 10.43 -21.18 12.85
C ILE A 620 10.35 -20.60 14.27
N PRO A 621 10.35 -19.27 14.45
CA PRO A 621 10.21 -18.67 15.78
C PRO A 621 8.89 -18.98 16.44
N GLU A 622 8.84 -18.93 17.78
CA GLU A 622 7.62 -19.07 18.56
C GLU A 622 6.57 -18.03 18.12
N SER A 623 5.37 -18.47 17.79
CA SER A 623 4.32 -17.64 17.21
C SER A 623 3.34 -17.04 18.23
N GLU A 624 3.39 -17.50 19.48
CA GLU A 624 2.53 -17.02 20.56
C GLU A 624 3.32 -16.28 21.64
N ILE A 625 2.66 -15.38 22.36
CA ILE A 625 3.24 -14.66 23.49
C ILE A 625 2.87 -15.38 24.78
N HIS A 626 3.89 -15.87 25.49
CA HIS A 626 3.75 -16.55 26.78
C HIS A 626 4.39 -15.77 27.95
N ASP A 627 4.56 -14.44 27.80
CA ASP A 627 5.26 -13.59 28.76
C ASP A 627 4.53 -13.43 30.11
N TYR A 628 3.21 -13.66 30.15
CA TYR A 628 2.45 -13.55 31.39
C TYR A 628 2.85 -14.68 32.38
N PRO A 629 3.07 -14.37 33.67
CA PRO A 629 2.88 -13.10 34.39
C PRO A 629 4.14 -12.18 34.43
N ASN A 630 5.01 -12.21 33.45
CA ASN A 630 6.25 -11.42 33.38
C ASN A 630 6.24 -10.41 32.23
N LEU A 631 5.09 -9.79 31.96
CA LEU A 631 4.95 -8.74 30.94
C LEU A 631 5.89 -7.58 31.21
N THR A 632 6.44 -7.03 30.13
CA THR A 632 7.39 -5.93 30.09
C THR A 632 6.83 -4.69 29.36
N PHE A 633 7.62 -3.65 29.22
CA PHE A 633 7.27 -2.46 28.42
C PHE A 633 7.03 -2.77 26.93
N ALA A 634 7.58 -3.85 26.40
CA ALA A 634 7.36 -4.28 25.02
C ALA A 634 5.99 -4.94 24.79
N ASN A 635 5.31 -5.35 25.85
CA ASN A 635 4.00 -5.99 25.75
C ASN A 635 2.86 -4.97 25.65
N THR A 636 1.78 -5.39 25.02
CA THR A 636 0.55 -4.59 24.85
C THR A 636 -0.44 -4.83 26.00
N LEU A 637 -1.47 -3.99 26.09
CA LEU A 637 -2.56 -4.26 27.02
C LEU A 637 -3.28 -5.58 26.68
N GLU A 638 -3.38 -5.91 25.38
CA GLU A 638 -4.02 -7.15 24.92
C GLU A 638 -3.27 -8.40 25.38
N ASP A 639 -1.93 -8.37 25.46
CA ASP A 639 -1.11 -9.49 25.95
C ASP A 639 -1.41 -9.83 27.39
N SER A 640 -1.90 -8.87 28.19
CA SER A 640 -2.30 -9.08 29.58
C SER A 640 -3.67 -9.73 29.75
N ALA A 641 -4.41 -9.95 28.66
CA ALA A 641 -5.81 -10.41 28.74
C ALA A 641 -5.96 -11.84 29.29
N CYS A 642 -4.89 -12.63 29.35
CA CYS A 642 -4.84 -13.91 30.05
C CYS A 642 -4.84 -13.77 31.58
N GLY A 643 -4.44 -12.62 32.12
CA GLY A 643 -4.47 -12.30 33.57
C GLY A 643 -5.81 -11.71 34.03
N LYS A 644 -6.06 -11.74 35.33
CA LYS A 644 -7.33 -11.25 35.94
C LYS A 644 -7.54 -9.75 35.74
N ASN A 645 -6.51 -8.94 36.02
CA ASN A 645 -6.59 -7.48 35.90
C ASN A 645 -6.57 -7.06 34.44
N GLY A 646 -5.73 -7.69 33.62
CA GLY A 646 -5.64 -7.40 32.19
C GLY A 646 -6.95 -7.69 31.45
N ALA A 647 -7.55 -8.87 31.67
CA ALA A 647 -8.86 -9.20 31.09
C ALA A 647 -9.94 -8.17 31.45
N LYS A 648 -9.96 -7.71 32.71
CA LYS A 648 -10.90 -6.71 33.19
C LYS A 648 -10.66 -5.35 32.52
N LEU A 649 -9.40 -4.95 32.37
CA LEU A 649 -9.01 -3.70 31.73
C LEU A 649 -9.38 -3.70 30.25
N CYS A 650 -9.00 -4.74 29.49
CA CYS A 650 -9.33 -4.90 28.08
C CYS A 650 -10.86 -4.87 27.84
N LYS A 651 -11.64 -5.59 28.65
CA LYS A 651 -13.10 -5.56 28.58
C LYS A 651 -13.67 -4.17 28.82
N MET A 652 -13.08 -3.42 29.75
CA MET A 652 -13.52 -2.05 30.05
C MET A 652 -13.16 -1.10 28.89
N LEU A 653 -11.93 -1.18 28.37
CA LEU A 653 -11.52 -0.33 27.25
C LEU A 653 -12.38 -0.56 26.01
N ARG A 654 -12.68 -1.82 25.64
CA ARG A 654 -13.59 -2.14 24.53
C ARG A 654 -15.00 -1.53 24.67
N LYS A 655 -15.47 -1.29 25.89
CA LYS A 655 -16.75 -0.58 26.11
C LYS A 655 -16.67 0.90 25.78
N PHE A 656 -15.50 1.52 25.93
CA PHE A 656 -15.30 2.96 25.67
C PHE A 656 -14.93 3.24 24.20
N VAL A 657 -14.05 2.42 23.61
CA VAL A 657 -13.50 2.68 22.26
C VAL A 657 -14.15 1.82 21.18
N GLY A 658 -15.05 0.89 21.54
CA GLY A 658 -15.61 -0.11 20.64
C GLY A 658 -14.83 -1.43 20.69
N SER A 659 -15.38 -2.47 20.05
CA SER A 659 -14.75 -3.79 19.99
C SER A 659 -13.79 -3.94 18.81
N GLU A 660 -13.88 -3.05 17.83
CA GLU A 660 -13.17 -3.10 16.53
C GLU A 660 -12.76 -1.69 16.09
N GLY A 661 -11.95 -1.62 15.04
CA GLY A 661 -11.52 -0.38 14.41
C GLY A 661 -10.30 0.26 15.07
N MET A 662 -9.88 1.40 14.51
CA MET A 662 -8.63 2.09 14.87
C MET A 662 -8.51 2.40 16.37
N ALA A 663 -9.55 2.94 17.00
CA ALA A 663 -9.50 3.30 18.41
C ALA A 663 -9.29 2.09 19.32
N CYS A 664 -9.89 0.94 18.99
CA CYS A 664 -9.71 -0.30 19.71
C CYS A 664 -8.29 -0.86 19.53
N SER A 665 -7.78 -0.88 18.32
CA SER A 665 -6.43 -1.33 18.00
C SER A 665 -5.38 -0.49 18.73
N ILE A 666 -5.46 0.84 18.63
CA ILE A 666 -4.55 1.75 19.36
C ILE A 666 -4.62 1.51 20.88
N ALA A 667 -5.81 1.39 21.43
CA ALA A 667 -5.95 1.23 22.88
C ALA A 667 -5.40 -0.10 23.41
N LEU A 668 -5.51 -1.19 22.65
CA LEU A 668 -5.19 -2.53 23.12
C LEU A 668 -3.87 -3.08 22.60
N GLN A 669 -3.48 -2.72 21.37
CA GLN A 669 -2.31 -3.28 20.68
C GLN A 669 -1.08 -2.35 20.69
N THR A 670 -1.18 -1.18 21.32
CA THR A 670 -0.02 -0.32 21.57
C THR A 670 0.76 -0.83 22.78
N PRO A 671 2.10 -1.02 22.66
CA PRO A 671 2.92 -1.44 23.78
C PRO A 671 2.94 -0.43 24.93
N VAL A 672 3.15 -0.91 26.16
CA VAL A 672 3.21 -0.05 27.36
C VAL A 672 4.27 1.04 27.23
N LYS A 673 5.40 0.78 26.59
CA LYS A 673 6.46 1.77 26.32
C LYS A 673 5.94 3.01 25.59
N ASN A 674 5.02 2.83 24.64
CA ASN A 674 4.48 3.94 23.83
C ASN A 674 3.53 4.84 24.63
N PHE A 675 2.86 4.33 25.65
CA PHE A 675 2.13 5.19 26.59
C PHE A 675 3.08 6.11 27.35
N VAL A 676 4.30 5.67 27.66
CA VAL A 676 5.33 6.49 28.29
C VAL A 676 5.89 7.51 27.30
N SER A 677 6.42 7.05 26.16
CA SER A 677 7.14 7.91 25.20
C SER A 677 6.21 8.90 24.47
N MET A 678 5.00 8.51 24.10
CA MET A 678 4.08 9.34 23.30
C MET A 678 3.13 10.22 24.14
N SER A 679 3.13 10.08 25.46
CA SER A 679 2.19 10.82 26.33
C SER A 679 2.59 12.27 26.61
N MET A 680 3.67 12.77 26.04
CA MET A 680 4.22 14.11 26.35
C MET A 680 4.40 14.35 27.86
N GLY A 681 4.87 13.32 28.59
CA GLY A 681 5.12 13.40 30.03
C GLY A 681 3.89 13.23 30.93
N VAL A 682 2.70 12.99 30.36
CA VAL A 682 1.48 12.72 31.14
C VAL A 682 1.54 11.34 31.82
N PHE A 683 2.25 10.40 31.22
CA PHE A 683 2.43 9.04 31.71
C PHE A 683 3.95 8.76 31.88
N SER A 684 4.42 8.82 33.13
CA SER A 684 5.85 8.61 33.43
C SER A 684 6.24 7.12 33.37
N GLU A 685 7.54 6.84 33.29
CA GLU A 685 8.09 5.49 33.34
C GLU A 685 7.72 4.78 34.66
N GLU A 686 7.70 5.51 35.80
CA GLU A 686 7.25 4.97 37.07
C GLU A 686 5.79 4.51 37.03
N LEU A 687 4.92 5.25 36.35
CA LEU A 687 3.53 4.86 36.12
C LEU A 687 3.44 3.65 35.18
N GLY A 688 4.34 3.53 34.20
CA GLY A 688 4.50 2.36 33.37
C GLY A 688 4.82 1.11 34.18
N HIS A 689 5.78 1.17 35.09
CA HIS A 689 6.09 0.09 36.02
C HIS A 689 4.92 -0.28 36.92
N GLN A 690 4.19 0.71 37.45
CA GLN A 690 2.99 0.45 38.26
C GLN A 690 1.88 -0.23 37.42
N LEU A 691 1.71 0.17 36.17
CA LEU A 691 0.79 -0.48 35.23
C LEU A 691 1.19 -1.94 35.00
N LEU A 692 2.49 -2.20 34.73
CA LEU A 692 3.00 -3.57 34.53
C LEU A 692 2.79 -4.44 35.77
N ASP A 693 3.00 -3.91 36.99
CA ASP A 693 2.70 -4.64 38.23
C ASP A 693 1.23 -5.06 38.31
N ILE A 694 0.30 -4.24 37.83
CA ILE A 694 -1.11 -4.55 37.81
C ILE A 694 -1.45 -5.54 36.70
N LEU A 695 -0.89 -5.34 35.48
CA LEU A 695 -1.11 -6.25 34.37
C LEU A 695 -0.57 -7.67 34.63
N ASN A 696 0.50 -7.76 35.43
CA ASN A 696 1.09 -9.00 35.91
C ASN A 696 0.41 -9.56 37.18
N ASP A 697 -0.74 -9.00 37.58
CA ASP A 697 -1.50 -9.38 38.79
C ASP A 697 -0.71 -9.29 40.12
N LYS A 698 0.41 -8.53 40.14
CA LYS A 698 1.21 -8.30 41.37
C LYS A 698 0.58 -7.28 42.30
N LYS A 699 -0.23 -6.35 41.75
CA LYS A 699 -0.97 -5.32 42.50
C LYS A 699 -2.44 -5.25 42.05
N PRO A 700 -3.36 -4.89 42.96
CA PRO A 700 -4.78 -4.74 42.59
C PRO A 700 -4.98 -3.53 41.69
N MET A 701 -6.00 -3.59 40.80
CA MET A 701 -6.37 -2.49 39.94
C MET A 701 -7.06 -1.38 40.74
N GLY A 702 -6.34 -0.32 41.08
CA GLY A 702 -6.86 0.85 41.77
C GLY A 702 -7.60 1.83 40.84
N ARG A 703 -8.51 2.66 41.40
CA ARG A 703 -9.26 3.67 40.60
C ARG A 703 -8.34 4.70 39.92
N GLY A 704 -7.20 5.06 40.52
CA GLY A 704 -6.27 6.05 39.99
C GLY A 704 -5.66 5.68 38.63
N ILE A 705 -5.36 4.40 38.43
CA ILE A 705 -4.78 3.91 37.14
C ILE A 705 -5.79 3.96 36.00
N LEU A 706 -7.06 3.70 36.29
CA LEU A 706 -8.13 3.83 35.28
C LEU A 706 -8.27 5.26 34.76
N VAL A 707 -8.06 6.25 35.65
CA VAL A 707 -8.07 7.68 35.28
C VAL A 707 -6.81 8.04 34.48
N LEU A 708 -5.66 7.46 34.81
CA LEU A 708 -4.40 7.70 34.08
C LEU A 708 -4.39 7.08 32.70
N ILE A 709 -4.87 5.85 32.54
CA ILE A 709 -5.03 5.19 31.25
C ILE A 709 -6.06 5.94 30.41
N GLY A 710 -7.17 6.37 30.99
CA GLY A 710 -8.18 7.20 30.34
C GLY A 710 -7.66 8.58 29.90
N LYS A 711 -6.56 9.10 30.49
CA LYS A 711 -5.88 10.31 30.07
C LYS A 711 -4.72 10.02 29.08
N ALA A 712 -4.01 8.91 29.25
CA ALA A 712 -2.89 8.52 28.40
C ALA A 712 -3.35 8.13 26.98
N ILE A 713 -4.43 7.36 26.85
CA ILE A 713 -4.98 6.98 25.54
C ILE A 713 -5.35 8.22 24.70
N PRO A 714 -6.14 9.19 25.17
CA PRO A 714 -6.37 10.43 24.43
C PRO A 714 -5.11 11.25 24.17
N ALA A 715 -4.07 11.19 25.03
CA ALA A 715 -2.82 11.90 24.81
C ALA A 715 -1.97 11.23 23.73
N VAL A 716 -1.91 9.90 23.72
CA VAL A 716 -1.29 9.11 22.64
C VAL A 716 -2.02 9.35 21.31
N VAL A 717 -3.35 9.32 21.34
CA VAL A 717 -4.20 9.63 20.17
C VAL A 717 -4.05 11.10 19.74
N LYS A 718 -3.89 12.05 20.66
CA LYS A 718 -3.64 13.48 20.35
C LYS A 718 -2.24 13.75 19.82
N GLY A 719 -1.26 12.91 20.15
CA GLY A 719 0.08 12.95 19.55
C GLY A 719 0.06 12.60 18.04
N LEU A 720 -1.07 12.11 17.53
CA LEU A 720 -1.34 11.84 16.10
C LEU A 720 -2.39 12.88 15.60
N PRO A 721 -1.98 14.10 15.20
CA PRO A 721 -2.88 15.27 15.07
C PRO A 721 -4.09 15.11 14.14
N ASN A 722 -4.01 14.22 13.17
CA ASN A 722 -5.09 14.01 12.19
C ASN A 722 -6.05 12.86 12.55
N LEU A 723 -5.71 12.04 13.53
CA LEU A 723 -6.53 10.90 13.95
C LEU A 723 -7.81 11.31 14.71
N LEU A 724 -7.80 12.48 15.35
CA LEU A 724 -8.88 12.91 16.28
C LEU A 724 -10.05 13.62 15.63
N LYS A 725 -9.94 14.03 14.36
CA LYS A 725 -11.08 14.69 13.70
C LYS A 725 -12.21 13.73 13.36
N ASN A 726 -11.97 12.43 13.44
CA ASN A 726 -12.92 11.37 13.08
C ASN A 726 -13.34 10.45 14.26
N ILE A 727 -12.87 10.70 15.48
CA ILE A 727 -13.38 10.12 16.72
C ILE A 727 -14.32 11.15 17.40
#